data_a5710ab4f1ed55496f1753a321f843e0
#
_entry.id   a5710ab4f1ed55496f1753a321f843e0
#
_cell.length_a   1.000
_cell.length_b   1.000
_cell.length_c   1.000
_cell.angle_alpha   90.00
_cell.angle_beta   90.00
_cell.angle_gamma   90.00
#
_symmetry.space_group_name_H-M   'P 1'
#
loop_
_entity.id
_entity.type
_entity.pdbx_description
1 polymer ?
#
loop_
_entity_poly.entity_id
_entity_poly.type
_entity_poly.pdbx_seq_one_letter_code
_entity_poly.pdbx_strand_id
1 'polypeptide(L)'
;MLQFSRTRSSKDKYARNEYSSANFIPFLCHWNSKTILTKSEELIQVIRVDGFSFETADDEDLDIKKNLKNILFKGLEGEGITLNFHVIRRRKSIFATDERSLKKAPSNRFVDFVEYEWQKKQLGKEAFVNELYITVVKRLEKGGAAIIEYLIKKLQQKTDKREWESQMRDMYDALEEITNRIMATLTDYNPQILSIVEGEFGNYSQILEFFGKIINCGDEIKYGANYNNIDRYLTTNRLYFGSKFIEIIGGKGSRYAGIVSIKGYGQTTSASTMDGFLHMPFEFIISQTFTFANRQVSISKMQLQQNRMVQAEDKAVSQIVEISEALDMAMSGTIGFGLHHMTVMCIEDSPKKLEYVLSQVGVELANSGMQPIRERVNLEPAFWGQIPSNDDFLVRRSIVNTLNLSAFVSLHNYPLGRAKGNHWGDAVTVLNTTSGTPYFFNFHLRDVGHTTIIGPTGAGKTVLMNFLCAQAQKFNCRMFFFDKDRGAEIFIRAINGIHIVIDPGKKCGFNPLKLPENGVNKNFLLEWLRLLVSVNKEPVTSEDIKTLGLAIDGNYKLKYEDRVLRNIVPFLGMASEDSLASRISIWHSGGSHAKVFDNDEDLLDFSKASNFGFEMGELLQDAISLNPVLLYLFHRIQISLDGSPTMLVLDEAWALIDNPIFGPKIKDWLKVLRKLNAFVIFATQSVEDASKSAISDTLIQQTATQIFLPNLKATEVYKSAFMLSQREFI
;
A
#
# COMPACT_ATOMS: atom_id res chain seq x y z
N MET A 1 44.87 -30.40 -44.91
CA MET A 1 44.81 -30.47 -43.44
C MET A 1 45.32 -29.15 -42.88
N LEU A 2 44.42 -28.21 -42.59
CA LEU A 2 44.76 -26.94 -41.94
C LEU A 2 44.62 -27.14 -40.41
N GLN A 3 45.73 -27.19 -39.71
CA GLN A 3 45.78 -27.15 -38.26
C GLN A 3 45.44 -25.73 -37.79
N PHE A 4 44.21 -25.54 -37.31
CA PHE A 4 43.87 -24.38 -36.51
C PHE A 4 44.51 -24.51 -35.12
N SER A 5 45.63 -23.82 -34.91
CA SER A 5 46.16 -23.59 -33.56
C SER A 5 45.19 -22.69 -32.82
N ARG A 6 44.30 -23.26 -32.02
CA ARG A 6 43.51 -22.52 -31.05
C ARG A 6 44.46 -21.93 -30.01
N THR A 7 44.75 -20.63 -30.10
CA THR A 7 45.28 -19.87 -28.98
C THR A 7 44.27 -19.94 -27.85
N ARG A 8 44.54 -20.76 -26.85
CA ARG A 8 43.72 -20.90 -25.65
C ARG A 8 43.69 -19.55 -24.94
N SER A 9 42.54 -18.88 -24.92
CA SER A 9 42.36 -17.64 -24.17
C SER A 9 42.59 -17.88 -22.67
N SER A 10 43.02 -16.87 -21.94
CA SER A 10 43.14 -16.97 -20.47
C SER A 10 41.85 -17.46 -19.79
N LYS A 11 40.69 -17.20 -20.41
CA LYS A 11 39.38 -17.70 -19.98
C LYS A 11 39.26 -19.23 -20.03
N ASP A 12 39.86 -19.91 -21.01
CA ASP A 12 39.83 -21.37 -21.09
C ASP A 12 40.62 -22.04 -19.93
N LYS A 13 41.60 -21.33 -19.35
CA LYS A 13 42.37 -21.79 -18.21
C LYS A 13 41.55 -21.77 -16.91
N TYR A 14 40.65 -20.78 -16.77
CA TYR A 14 39.71 -20.70 -15.65
C TYR A 14 38.56 -21.70 -15.77
N ALA A 15 38.05 -21.95 -16.98
CA ALA A 15 36.96 -22.89 -17.21
C ALA A 15 37.32 -24.35 -16.80
N ARG A 16 38.59 -24.68 -16.67
CA ARG A 16 39.04 -26.00 -16.18
C ARG A 16 38.93 -26.16 -14.66
N ASN A 17 38.83 -25.07 -13.94
CA ASN A 17 38.71 -25.04 -12.48
C ASN A 17 37.31 -24.57 -12.03
N GLU A 18 36.30 -24.66 -12.92
CA GLU A 18 34.92 -24.34 -12.55
C GLU A 18 34.37 -25.47 -11.66
N TYR A 19 33.78 -25.06 -10.56
CA TYR A 19 32.98 -25.91 -9.69
C TYR A 19 31.52 -25.71 -10.01
N SER A 20 30.72 -26.79 -9.96
CA SER A 20 29.28 -26.70 -10.09
C SER A 20 28.68 -25.92 -8.91
N SER A 21 27.88 -24.92 -9.18
CA SER A 21 27.10 -24.18 -8.15
C SER A 21 26.22 -25.10 -7.30
N ALA A 22 25.84 -26.27 -7.85
CA ALA A 22 25.09 -27.29 -7.13
C ALA A 22 25.79 -27.76 -5.84
N ASN A 23 27.12 -27.66 -5.76
CA ASN A 23 27.87 -28.02 -4.56
C ASN A 23 27.63 -27.05 -3.39
N PHE A 24 27.23 -25.82 -3.68
CA PHE A 24 27.02 -24.76 -2.71
C PHE A 24 25.56 -24.50 -2.42
N ILE A 25 24.63 -25.08 -3.20
CA ILE A 25 23.17 -24.92 -3.01
C ILE A 25 22.67 -26.07 -2.15
N PRO A 26 22.09 -25.77 -0.97
CA PRO A 26 21.67 -26.80 -0.02
C PRO A 26 20.34 -27.47 -0.37
N PHE A 27 19.56 -26.93 -1.32
CA PHE A 27 18.21 -27.38 -1.64
C PHE A 27 18.20 -28.67 -2.44
N LEU A 28 17.39 -29.64 -2.01
CA LEU A 28 17.29 -30.95 -2.66
C LEU A 28 16.03 -31.04 -3.52
N CYS A 29 14.86 -30.90 -2.89
CA CYS A 29 13.57 -31.07 -3.56
C CYS A 29 12.44 -30.32 -2.81
N HIS A 30 11.29 -30.19 -3.46
CA HIS A 30 10.05 -29.82 -2.78
C HIS A 30 9.56 -30.98 -1.92
N TRP A 31 9.39 -30.72 -0.61
CA TRP A 31 8.69 -31.65 0.29
C TRP A 31 7.19 -31.65 0.01
N ASN A 32 6.65 -30.45 -0.17
CA ASN A 32 5.27 -30.20 -0.63
C ASN A 32 5.21 -28.84 -1.33
N SER A 33 4.00 -28.33 -1.61
CA SER A 33 3.81 -27.06 -2.32
C SER A 33 4.40 -25.83 -1.60
N LYS A 34 4.62 -25.88 -0.28
CA LYS A 34 5.07 -24.75 0.56
C LYS A 34 6.42 -24.97 1.22
N THR A 35 7.01 -26.16 1.10
CA THR A 35 8.19 -26.56 1.88
C THR A 35 9.25 -27.16 0.99
N ILE A 36 10.51 -26.76 1.21
CA ILE A 36 11.70 -27.34 0.59
C ILE A 36 12.42 -28.24 1.59
N LEU A 37 12.89 -29.39 1.11
CA LEU A 37 13.82 -30.27 1.82
C LEU A 37 15.23 -29.97 1.36
N THR A 38 16.17 -29.85 2.33
CA THR A 38 17.60 -29.65 2.05
C THR A 38 18.37 -30.98 2.02
N LYS A 39 19.63 -30.90 1.52
CA LYS A 39 20.60 -32.01 1.53
C LYS A 39 20.98 -32.44 2.96
N SER A 40 20.86 -31.51 3.91
CA SER A 40 21.13 -31.74 5.35
C SER A 40 19.89 -32.21 6.13
N GLU A 41 18.82 -32.61 5.43
CA GLU A 41 17.56 -33.06 6.04
C GLU A 41 16.85 -31.98 6.88
N GLU A 42 17.00 -30.70 6.50
CA GLU A 42 16.28 -29.58 7.09
C GLU A 42 15.05 -29.22 6.24
N LEU A 43 14.00 -28.71 6.86
CA LEU A 43 12.81 -28.22 6.18
C LEU A 43 12.77 -26.70 6.20
N ILE A 44 12.42 -26.12 5.06
CA ILE A 44 12.41 -24.68 4.85
C ILE A 44 11.05 -24.22 4.37
N GLN A 45 10.48 -23.18 5.03
CA GLN A 45 9.34 -22.40 4.54
C GLN A 45 9.74 -20.94 4.43
N VAL A 46 9.15 -20.23 3.47
CA VAL A 46 9.44 -18.83 3.20
C VAL A 46 8.16 -18.02 3.27
N ILE A 47 8.20 -16.94 4.05
CA ILE A 47 7.14 -15.95 4.21
C ILE A 47 7.59 -14.68 3.52
N ARG A 48 6.82 -14.16 2.59
CA ARG A 48 6.95 -12.80 2.07
C ARG A 48 6.10 -11.88 2.92
N VAL A 49 6.60 -10.70 3.24
CA VAL A 49 5.86 -9.65 3.93
C VAL A 49 5.86 -8.38 3.09
N ASP A 50 4.74 -7.65 3.06
CA ASP A 50 4.69 -6.36 2.36
C ASP A 50 5.41 -5.26 3.17
N GLY A 51 5.49 -5.45 4.48
CA GLY A 51 6.14 -4.54 5.41
C GLY A 51 5.18 -3.53 6.05
N PHE A 52 5.70 -2.76 7.00
CA PHE A 52 4.96 -1.73 7.72
C PHE A 52 5.34 -0.34 7.20
N SER A 53 4.34 0.52 6.95
CA SER A 53 4.57 1.90 6.55
C SER A 53 5.06 2.71 7.74
N PHE A 54 6.35 3.03 7.76
CA PHE A 54 7.05 3.61 8.91
C PHE A 54 7.22 5.13 8.82
N GLU A 55 7.17 5.70 7.61
CA GLU A 55 7.58 7.08 7.35
C GLU A 55 6.72 8.09 8.11
N THR A 56 5.44 7.79 8.24
CA THR A 56 4.45 8.63 8.93
C THR A 56 4.07 8.13 10.32
N ALA A 57 4.63 7.00 10.78
CA ALA A 57 4.38 6.45 12.10
C ALA A 57 5.19 7.18 13.18
N ASP A 58 4.59 7.42 14.35
CA ASP A 58 5.29 8.01 15.50
C ASP A 58 6.30 7.03 16.12
N ASP A 59 7.32 7.55 16.78
CA ASP A 59 8.38 6.73 17.38
C ASP A 59 7.85 5.73 18.42
N GLU A 60 6.79 6.10 19.15
CA GLU A 60 6.12 5.21 20.12
C GLU A 60 5.49 3.99 19.42
N ASP A 61 4.84 4.18 18.27
CA ASP A 61 4.27 3.09 17.48
C ASP A 61 5.35 2.15 16.93
N LEU A 62 6.45 2.72 16.46
CA LEU A 62 7.60 1.95 15.98
C LEU A 62 8.23 1.11 17.09
N ASP A 63 8.34 1.66 18.31
CA ASP A 63 8.87 0.96 19.47
C ASP A 63 7.90 -0.14 19.97
N ILE A 64 6.60 0.09 19.91
CA ILE A 64 5.58 -0.95 20.18
C ILE A 64 5.76 -2.12 19.20
N LYS A 65 5.89 -1.84 17.89
CA LYS A 65 6.13 -2.87 16.86
C LYS A 65 7.46 -3.61 17.06
N LYS A 66 8.53 -2.91 17.48
CA LYS A 66 9.81 -3.51 17.85
C LYS A 66 9.65 -4.48 19.01
N ASN A 67 8.94 -4.09 20.06
CA ASN A 67 8.69 -4.92 21.24
C ASN A 67 7.83 -6.15 20.92
N LEU A 68 6.80 -6.03 20.09
CA LEU A 68 5.99 -7.17 19.61
C LEU A 68 6.85 -8.20 18.88
N LYS A 69 7.78 -7.74 18.00
CA LYS A 69 8.73 -8.64 17.33
C LYS A 69 9.69 -9.31 18.34
N ASN A 70 10.15 -8.59 19.36
CA ASN A 70 10.97 -9.19 20.42
C ASN A 70 10.22 -10.31 21.15
N ILE A 71 8.96 -10.11 21.49
CA ILE A 71 8.10 -11.13 22.12
C ILE A 71 7.98 -12.36 21.22
N LEU A 72 7.75 -12.14 19.91
CA LEU A 72 7.71 -13.21 18.93
C LEU A 72 9.02 -13.99 18.90
N PHE A 73 10.14 -13.32 18.67
CA PHE A 73 11.44 -13.98 18.53
C PHE A 73 11.86 -14.72 19.81
N LYS A 74 11.63 -14.11 20.98
CA LYS A 74 11.85 -14.79 22.25
C LYS A 74 11.00 -16.07 22.40
N GLY A 75 9.73 -16.02 21.97
CA GLY A 75 8.83 -17.18 21.99
C GLY A 75 9.25 -18.33 21.06
N LEU A 76 10.24 -18.09 20.17
CA LEU A 76 10.80 -19.10 19.28
C LEU A 76 12.11 -19.73 19.81
N GLU A 77 12.59 -19.30 20.97
CA GLU A 77 13.76 -19.89 21.61
C GLU A 77 13.49 -21.34 22.00
N GLY A 78 14.42 -22.24 21.69
CA GLY A 78 14.30 -23.67 22.00
C GLY A 78 13.56 -24.50 20.94
N GLU A 79 13.02 -23.88 19.90
CA GLU A 79 12.29 -24.58 18.82
C GLU A 79 13.22 -25.26 17.79
N GLY A 80 14.55 -25.21 17.94
CA GLY A 80 15.50 -25.78 16.99
C GLY A 80 15.39 -25.21 15.58
N ILE A 81 15.22 -23.89 15.48
CA ILE A 81 15.08 -23.18 14.21
C ILE A 81 16.20 -22.16 13.98
N THR A 82 16.42 -21.85 12.72
CA THR A 82 17.17 -20.67 12.28
C THR A 82 16.24 -19.78 11.46
N LEU A 83 16.26 -18.49 11.72
CA LEU A 83 15.55 -17.48 10.94
C LEU A 83 16.53 -16.78 10.01
N ASN A 84 16.12 -16.65 8.73
CA ASN A 84 16.84 -15.82 7.76
C ASN A 84 15.91 -14.71 7.29
N PHE A 85 16.44 -13.49 7.25
CA PHE A 85 15.69 -12.31 6.80
C PHE A 85 16.39 -11.73 5.59
N HIS A 86 15.62 -11.45 4.54
CA HIS A 86 16.15 -10.85 3.32
C HIS A 86 15.38 -9.60 2.95
N VAL A 87 16.12 -8.54 2.63
CA VAL A 87 15.61 -7.33 2.00
C VAL A 87 16.24 -7.24 0.62
N ILE A 88 15.43 -7.37 -0.41
CA ILE A 88 15.89 -7.29 -1.80
C ILE A 88 15.38 -5.98 -2.40
N ARG A 89 16.30 -5.03 -2.62
CA ARG A 89 16.02 -3.77 -3.32
C ARG A 89 16.50 -3.86 -4.74
N ARG A 90 15.62 -3.64 -5.68
CA ARG A 90 15.94 -3.75 -7.11
C ARG A 90 15.23 -2.68 -7.93
N ARG A 91 15.83 -2.36 -9.06
CA ARG A 91 15.23 -1.49 -10.07
C ARG A 91 14.06 -2.20 -10.73
N LYS A 92 12.95 -1.52 -10.86
CA LYS A 92 11.79 -2.00 -11.57
C LYS A 92 11.31 -0.96 -12.55
N SER A 93 11.17 -1.33 -13.82
CA SER A 93 10.44 -0.50 -14.77
C SER A 93 8.95 -0.57 -14.42
N ILE A 94 8.36 0.56 -14.05
CA ILE A 94 6.94 0.65 -13.64
C ILE A 94 6.04 0.29 -14.82
N PHE A 95 6.43 0.68 -16.01
CA PHE A 95 5.70 0.54 -17.26
C PHE A 95 6.42 -0.40 -18.26
N ALA A 96 7.22 -1.33 -17.77
CA ALA A 96 7.67 -2.42 -18.63
C ALA A 96 6.44 -3.22 -19.04
N THR A 97 5.78 -2.68 -20.03
CA THR A 97 5.08 -3.31 -21.11
C THR A 97 3.90 -4.22 -20.86
N ASP A 98 2.82 -3.75 -21.21
CA ASP A 98 2.10 -4.35 -22.29
C ASP A 98 1.47 -3.21 -23.11
N GLU A 99 2.08 -2.84 -24.23
CA GLU A 99 1.45 -1.96 -25.23
C GLU A 99 0.06 -2.49 -25.65
N ARG A 100 -0.23 -3.75 -25.29
CA ARG A 100 -1.51 -4.41 -25.52
C ARG A 100 -2.58 -4.07 -24.50
N SER A 101 -2.23 -3.65 -23.28
CA SER A 101 -3.20 -3.24 -22.25
C SER A 101 -3.75 -1.83 -22.47
N LEU A 102 -3.10 -1.02 -23.30
CA LEU A 102 -3.53 0.33 -23.69
C LEU A 102 -4.73 0.37 -24.66
N LYS A 103 -5.27 -0.77 -25.10
CA LYS A 103 -6.23 -0.84 -26.20
C LYS A 103 -7.70 -1.10 -25.83
N LYS A 104 -8.15 -0.89 -24.60
CA LYS A 104 -9.49 -1.35 -24.18
C LYS A 104 -10.45 -0.33 -23.55
N ALA A 105 -10.31 0.96 -23.78
CA ALA A 105 -11.39 1.90 -23.42
C ALA A 105 -11.75 2.74 -24.65
N PRO A 106 -13.01 3.18 -24.80
CA PRO A 106 -13.34 4.23 -25.76
C PRO A 106 -12.57 5.47 -25.34
N SER A 107 -11.49 5.76 -26.06
CA SER A 107 -10.52 6.74 -25.68
C SER A 107 -11.03 8.16 -25.89
N ASN A 108 -11.08 8.95 -24.84
CA ASN A 108 -11.10 10.39 -24.97
C ASN A 108 -9.67 10.85 -25.26
N ARG A 109 -9.45 11.54 -26.38
CA ARG A 109 -8.13 12.02 -26.82
C ARG A 109 -7.37 12.80 -25.72
N PHE A 110 -8.08 13.56 -24.89
CA PHE A 110 -7.51 14.32 -23.79
C PHE A 110 -7.03 13.40 -22.65
N VAL A 111 -7.86 12.43 -22.26
CA VAL A 111 -7.52 11.46 -21.23
C VAL A 111 -6.31 10.62 -21.62
N ASP A 112 -6.31 10.12 -22.87
CA ASP A 112 -5.19 9.35 -23.42
C ASP A 112 -3.90 10.15 -23.46
N PHE A 113 -3.98 11.45 -23.80
CA PHE A 113 -2.82 12.35 -23.81
C PHE A 113 -2.26 12.57 -22.41
N VAL A 114 -3.13 12.82 -21.42
CA VAL A 114 -2.72 13.01 -20.01
C VAL A 114 -2.06 11.73 -19.48
N GLU A 115 -2.64 10.57 -19.76
CA GLU A 115 -2.09 9.27 -19.35
C GLU A 115 -0.74 9.01 -20.02
N TYR A 116 -0.61 9.25 -21.32
CA TYR A 116 0.64 9.07 -22.07
C TYR A 116 1.76 9.95 -21.51
N GLU A 117 1.51 11.25 -21.32
CA GLU A 117 2.53 12.17 -20.79
C GLU A 117 2.88 11.84 -19.34
N TRP A 118 1.91 11.38 -18.55
CA TRP A 118 2.17 10.91 -17.20
C TRP A 118 3.04 9.66 -17.16
N GLN A 119 2.72 8.65 -17.97
CA GLN A 119 3.53 7.45 -18.13
C GLN A 119 4.94 7.77 -18.60
N LYS A 120 5.07 8.62 -19.62
CA LYS A 120 6.37 9.08 -20.13
C LYS A 120 7.22 9.77 -19.06
N LYS A 121 6.60 10.59 -18.22
CA LYS A 121 7.27 11.22 -17.08
C LYS A 121 7.73 10.21 -16.03
N GLN A 122 7.02 9.11 -15.87
CA GLN A 122 7.37 8.04 -14.96
C GLN A 122 8.42 7.08 -15.55
N LEU A 123 8.38 6.80 -16.86
CA LEU A 123 9.37 5.96 -17.56
C LEU A 123 10.79 6.50 -17.47
N GLY A 124 10.96 7.82 -17.39
CA GLY A 124 12.26 8.46 -17.22
C GLY A 124 12.84 8.37 -15.81
N LYS A 125 12.11 7.84 -14.83
CA LYS A 125 12.55 7.70 -13.45
C LYS A 125 12.88 6.24 -13.14
N GLU A 126 14.05 6.03 -12.56
CA GLU A 126 14.39 4.72 -11.98
C GLU A 126 13.52 4.51 -10.73
N ALA A 127 12.65 3.51 -10.79
CA ALA A 127 11.86 3.08 -9.65
C ALA A 127 12.55 1.91 -8.93
N PHE A 128 12.50 1.92 -7.62
CA PHE A 128 13.02 0.83 -6.79
C PHE A 128 11.87 0.15 -6.05
N VAL A 129 11.96 -1.17 -5.90
CA VAL A 129 11.00 -1.97 -5.12
C VAL A 129 11.78 -2.73 -4.06
N ASN A 130 11.29 -2.70 -2.82
CA ASN A 130 11.82 -3.49 -1.73
C ASN A 130 10.93 -4.71 -1.52
N GLU A 131 11.53 -5.88 -1.51
CA GLU A 131 10.87 -7.14 -1.22
C GLU A 131 11.44 -7.70 0.09
N LEU A 132 10.57 -8.05 1.02
CA LEU A 132 10.93 -8.53 2.34
C LEU A 132 10.55 -9.99 2.49
N TYR A 133 11.50 -10.80 2.98
CA TYR A 133 11.29 -12.24 3.15
C TYR A 133 11.79 -12.71 4.52
N ILE A 134 11.05 -13.63 5.12
CA ILE A 134 11.41 -14.36 6.33
C ILE A 134 11.46 -15.84 5.96
N THR A 135 12.62 -16.45 6.13
CA THR A 135 12.78 -17.88 5.91
C THR A 135 12.94 -18.58 7.24
N VAL A 136 12.12 -19.58 7.49
CA VAL A 136 12.16 -20.44 8.67
C VAL A 136 12.81 -21.76 8.29
N VAL A 137 13.95 -22.07 8.90
CA VAL A 137 14.67 -23.33 8.71
C VAL A 137 14.54 -24.15 9.98
N LYS A 138 13.87 -25.30 9.89
CA LYS A 138 13.71 -26.24 11.00
C LYS A 138 14.72 -27.37 10.87
N ARG A 139 15.44 -27.61 11.96
CA ARG A 139 16.45 -28.66 12.07
C ARG A 139 15.98 -29.79 12.96
N LEU A 140 16.45 -30.99 12.67
CA LEU A 140 16.23 -32.11 13.57
C LEU A 140 17.07 -31.92 14.83
N GLU A 141 16.41 -31.75 15.97
CA GLU A 141 17.10 -31.68 17.26
C GLU A 141 17.62 -33.08 17.64
N LYS A 142 18.90 -33.28 17.42
CA LYS A 142 19.58 -34.49 17.90
C LYS A 142 20.40 -34.11 19.11
N GLY A 143 20.06 -34.63 20.29
CA GLY A 143 20.93 -34.53 21.46
C GLY A 143 22.31 -35.13 21.14
N GLY A 144 23.38 -34.64 21.79
CA GLY A 144 24.75 -35.03 21.44
C GLY A 144 25.02 -36.56 21.34
N ALA A 145 24.35 -37.35 22.20
CA ALA A 145 24.37 -38.82 22.11
C ALA A 145 23.62 -39.37 20.89
N ALA A 146 22.49 -38.76 20.54
CA ALA A 146 21.69 -39.14 19.38
C ALA A 146 22.36 -38.78 18.05
N ILE A 147 23.22 -37.73 18.00
CA ILE A 147 24.03 -37.41 16.81
C ILE A 147 25.03 -38.54 16.51
N ILE A 148 25.69 -39.05 17.55
CA ILE A 148 26.65 -40.16 17.39
C ILE A 148 25.92 -41.44 16.93
N GLU A 149 24.80 -41.73 17.55
CA GLU A 149 23.98 -42.91 17.17
C GLU A 149 23.43 -42.80 15.74
N TYR A 150 22.96 -41.59 15.35
CA TYR A 150 22.52 -41.32 13.97
C TYR A 150 23.64 -41.45 12.96
N LEU A 151 24.84 -40.92 13.24
CA LEU A 151 26.00 -41.04 12.38
C LEU A 151 26.42 -42.52 12.23
N ILE A 152 26.35 -43.30 13.31
CA ILE A 152 26.62 -44.73 13.29
C ILE A 152 25.56 -45.48 12.46
N LYS A 153 24.25 -45.17 12.66
CA LYS A 153 23.15 -45.72 11.88
C LYS A 153 23.27 -45.36 10.39
N LYS A 154 23.63 -44.09 10.06
CA LYS A 154 23.84 -43.63 8.69
C LYS A 154 25.03 -44.29 7.99
N LEU A 155 26.13 -44.48 8.74
CA LEU A 155 27.30 -45.23 8.25
C LEU A 155 26.97 -46.72 8.01
N GLN A 156 26.07 -47.31 8.77
CA GLN A 156 25.63 -48.69 8.66
C GLN A 156 24.50 -48.90 7.62
N GLN A 157 24.02 -47.84 6.95
CA GLN A 157 22.88 -47.91 6.02
C GLN A 157 21.59 -48.56 6.58
N LYS A 158 21.39 -48.51 7.91
CA LYS A 158 20.28 -49.16 8.62
C LYS A 158 19.18 -48.20 9.10
N THR A 159 19.02 -47.05 8.46
CA THR A 159 17.89 -46.18 8.84
C THR A 159 16.61 -46.78 8.28
N ASP A 160 15.68 -47.14 9.16
CA ASP A 160 14.35 -47.59 8.73
C ASP A 160 13.62 -46.45 8.04
N LYS A 161 13.25 -46.65 6.79
CA LYS A 161 12.59 -45.62 5.97
C LYS A 161 11.29 -45.09 6.64
N ARG A 162 10.60 -45.94 7.39
CA ARG A 162 9.39 -45.57 8.12
C ARG A 162 9.67 -44.64 9.30
N GLU A 163 10.75 -44.90 10.03
CA GLU A 163 11.20 -44.05 11.15
C GLU A 163 11.61 -42.67 10.64
N TRP A 164 12.38 -42.59 9.53
CA TRP A 164 12.75 -41.35 8.90
C TRP A 164 11.53 -40.55 8.40
N GLU A 165 10.57 -41.22 7.72
CA GLU A 165 9.34 -40.57 7.25
C GLU A 165 8.49 -40.04 8.42
N SER A 166 8.42 -40.72 9.55
CA SER A 166 7.72 -40.25 10.74
C SER A 166 8.38 -39.03 11.34
N GLN A 167 9.70 -39.05 11.53
CA GLN A 167 10.46 -37.90 12.07
C GLN A 167 10.33 -36.68 11.17
N MET A 168 10.35 -36.85 9.85
CA MET A 168 10.18 -35.74 8.91
C MET A 168 8.75 -35.15 8.93
N ARG A 169 7.72 -35.98 9.19
CA ARG A 169 6.35 -35.48 9.37
C ARG A 169 6.22 -34.67 10.65
N ASP A 170 6.73 -35.19 11.77
CA ASP A 170 6.69 -34.48 13.06
C ASP A 170 7.45 -33.14 12.94
N MET A 171 8.58 -33.12 12.23
CA MET A 171 9.35 -31.89 11.96
C MET A 171 8.58 -30.91 11.07
N TYR A 172 7.84 -31.43 10.08
CA TYR A 172 6.99 -30.63 9.22
C TYR A 172 5.83 -29.98 9.99
N ASP A 173 5.13 -30.76 10.82
CA ASP A 173 4.02 -30.27 11.64
C ASP A 173 4.48 -29.18 12.60
N ALA A 174 5.64 -29.36 13.25
CA ALA A 174 6.26 -28.33 14.09
C ALA A 174 6.66 -27.08 13.30
N LEU A 175 7.20 -27.24 12.08
CA LEU A 175 7.54 -26.09 11.22
C LEU A 175 6.28 -25.31 10.80
N GLU A 176 5.20 -26.02 10.47
CA GLU A 176 3.93 -25.39 10.07
C GLU A 176 3.31 -24.60 11.25
N GLU A 177 3.34 -25.15 12.46
CA GLU A 177 2.90 -24.46 13.67
C GLU A 177 3.69 -23.17 13.91
N ILE A 178 5.03 -23.23 13.84
CA ILE A 178 5.93 -22.08 14.01
C ILE A 178 5.65 -21.02 12.94
N THR A 179 5.52 -21.44 11.67
CA THR A 179 5.25 -20.52 10.55
C THR A 179 3.90 -19.84 10.72
N ASN A 180 2.85 -20.56 11.13
CA ASN A 180 1.54 -19.99 11.39
C ASN A 180 1.56 -19.01 12.58
N ARG A 181 2.32 -19.29 13.64
CA ARG A 181 2.53 -18.37 14.78
C ARG A 181 3.22 -17.08 14.34
N ILE A 182 4.24 -17.16 13.50
CA ILE A 182 4.92 -15.99 12.92
C ILE A 182 3.93 -15.17 12.07
N MET A 183 3.17 -15.80 11.19
CA MET A 183 2.20 -15.13 10.33
C MET A 183 1.08 -14.45 11.13
N ALA A 184 0.56 -15.12 12.16
CA ALA A 184 -0.47 -14.55 13.03
C ALA A 184 0.01 -13.32 13.80
N THR A 185 1.27 -13.34 14.29
CA THR A 185 1.85 -12.20 15.01
C THR A 185 2.17 -11.03 14.07
N LEU A 186 2.54 -11.31 12.84
CA LEU A 186 2.93 -10.29 11.83
C LEU A 186 1.76 -9.88 10.91
N THR A 187 0.51 -10.00 11.34
CA THR A 187 -0.67 -9.68 10.51
C THR A 187 -0.62 -8.27 9.92
N ASP A 188 -0.13 -7.28 10.68
CA ASP A 188 0.00 -5.88 10.23
C ASP A 188 1.02 -5.69 9.11
N TYR A 189 1.89 -6.66 8.88
CA TYR A 189 2.90 -6.66 7.81
C TYR A 189 2.43 -7.42 6.56
N ASN A 190 1.15 -7.85 6.51
CA ASN A 190 0.53 -8.63 5.43
C ASN A 190 1.38 -9.85 5.00
N PRO A 191 1.62 -10.83 5.88
CA PRO A 191 2.46 -11.98 5.60
C PRO A 191 1.77 -12.95 4.63
N GLN A 192 2.55 -13.50 3.70
CA GLN A 192 2.11 -14.48 2.72
C GLN A 192 3.14 -15.60 2.64
N ILE A 193 2.72 -16.85 2.85
CA ILE A 193 3.59 -17.99 2.64
C ILE A 193 3.80 -18.22 1.15
N LEU A 194 5.05 -18.39 0.71
CA LEU A 194 5.36 -18.71 -0.66
C LEU A 194 5.02 -20.17 -0.95
N SER A 195 4.49 -20.41 -2.16
CA SER A 195 4.05 -21.75 -2.57
C SER A 195 4.22 -21.97 -4.07
N ILE A 196 3.90 -23.19 -4.50
CA ILE A 196 3.69 -23.48 -5.91
C ILE A 196 2.33 -22.91 -6.30
N VAL A 197 2.30 -22.13 -7.38
CA VAL A 197 1.12 -21.47 -7.93
C VAL A 197 0.88 -21.87 -9.37
N GLU A 198 -0.40 -21.94 -9.77
CA GLU A 198 -0.77 -22.12 -11.17
C GLU A 198 -0.50 -20.84 -11.96
N GLY A 199 0.05 -20.98 -13.16
CA GLY A 199 0.25 -19.89 -14.10
C GLY A 199 -0.13 -20.29 -15.52
N GLU A 200 -0.05 -19.36 -16.44
CA GLU A 200 -0.51 -19.50 -17.83
C GLU A 200 0.17 -20.67 -18.60
N PHE A 201 1.42 -21.01 -18.25
CA PHE A 201 2.23 -22.06 -18.92
C PHE A 201 2.58 -23.22 -17.99
N GLY A 202 1.87 -23.40 -16.87
CA GLY A 202 2.11 -24.47 -15.90
C GLY A 202 2.35 -23.97 -14.48
N ASN A 203 2.72 -24.87 -13.60
CA ASN A 203 2.94 -24.56 -12.19
C ASN A 203 4.31 -23.93 -11.95
N TYR A 204 4.38 -22.85 -11.21
CA TYR A 204 5.58 -22.11 -10.83
C TYR A 204 5.82 -22.15 -9.34
N SER A 205 7.08 -22.22 -8.92
CA SER A 205 7.45 -22.16 -7.51
C SER A 205 7.93 -20.76 -7.12
N GLN A 206 7.13 -20.07 -6.31
CA GLN A 206 7.50 -18.77 -5.74
C GLN A 206 8.73 -18.87 -4.81
N ILE A 207 8.92 -20.02 -4.15
CA ILE A 207 10.07 -20.27 -3.28
C ILE A 207 11.36 -20.29 -4.11
N LEU A 208 11.34 -20.99 -5.26
CA LEU A 208 12.48 -21.04 -6.15
C LEU A 208 12.76 -19.71 -6.84
N GLU A 209 11.72 -18.93 -7.12
CA GLU A 209 11.87 -17.54 -7.62
C GLU A 209 12.63 -16.68 -6.59
N PHE A 210 12.29 -16.78 -5.31
CA PHE A 210 12.99 -16.08 -4.24
C PHE A 210 14.45 -16.53 -4.11
N PHE A 211 14.70 -17.82 -4.03
CA PHE A 211 16.08 -18.33 -3.95
C PHE A 211 16.89 -17.99 -5.21
N GLY A 212 16.25 -18.06 -6.38
CA GLY A 212 16.85 -17.65 -7.63
C GLY A 212 17.29 -16.19 -7.65
N LYS A 213 16.52 -15.26 -7.03
CA LYS A 213 16.91 -13.85 -6.89
C LYS A 213 18.18 -13.67 -6.08
N ILE A 214 18.38 -14.45 -5.00
CA ILE A 214 19.60 -14.38 -4.19
C ILE A 214 20.78 -14.92 -5.01
N ILE A 215 20.64 -16.12 -5.59
CA ILE A 215 21.71 -16.84 -6.30
C ILE A 215 22.13 -16.13 -7.58
N ASN A 216 21.17 -15.53 -8.31
CA ASN A 216 21.44 -14.84 -9.58
C ASN A 216 21.51 -13.31 -9.40
N CYS A 217 21.82 -12.84 -8.18
CA CYS A 217 22.12 -11.44 -7.89
C CYS A 217 21.00 -10.50 -8.37
N GLY A 218 19.78 -10.72 -7.91
CA GLY A 218 18.63 -9.86 -8.14
C GLY A 218 17.85 -10.12 -9.44
N ASP A 219 18.24 -11.08 -10.28
CA ASP A 219 17.47 -11.38 -11.48
C ASP A 219 16.14 -12.05 -11.19
N GLU A 220 15.08 -11.54 -11.81
CA GLU A 220 13.75 -12.15 -11.78
C GLU A 220 13.66 -13.28 -12.81
N ILE A 221 13.62 -14.51 -12.34
CA ILE A 221 13.49 -15.69 -13.16
C ILE A 221 12.32 -16.51 -12.63
N LYS A 222 11.41 -16.90 -13.51
CA LYS A 222 10.33 -17.80 -13.16
C LYS A 222 10.81 -19.24 -13.27
N TYR A 223 10.64 -19.98 -12.17
CA TYR A 223 11.02 -21.40 -12.12
C TYR A 223 9.78 -22.28 -12.13
N GLY A 224 9.72 -23.20 -13.07
CA GLY A 224 8.71 -24.26 -13.06
C GLY A 224 8.82 -25.11 -11.78
N ALA A 225 7.68 -25.60 -11.31
CA ALA A 225 7.63 -26.46 -10.13
C ALA A 225 8.21 -27.87 -10.46
N ASN A 226 9.52 -27.98 -10.44
CA ASN A 226 10.19 -29.27 -10.52
C ASN A 226 10.50 -29.76 -9.10
N TYR A 227 10.15 -31.03 -8.84
CA TYR A 227 10.22 -31.58 -7.49
C TYR A 227 11.61 -32.12 -7.11
N ASN A 228 12.52 -32.35 -8.06
CA ASN A 228 13.83 -32.96 -7.80
C ASN A 228 14.98 -32.14 -8.34
N ASN A 229 16.18 -32.30 -7.75
CA ASN A 229 17.43 -31.70 -8.19
C ASN A 229 17.41 -30.18 -8.33
N ILE A 230 16.78 -29.49 -7.36
CA ILE A 230 16.66 -28.04 -7.35
C ILE A 230 18.01 -27.34 -7.45
N ASP A 231 19.04 -27.89 -6.83
CA ASP A 231 20.40 -27.38 -6.81
C ASP A 231 21.02 -27.19 -8.20
N ARG A 232 20.56 -27.96 -9.22
CA ARG A 232 21.16 -27.97 -10.55
C ARG A 232 20.63 -26.92 -11.51
N TYR A 233 19.44 -26.40 -11.30
CA TYR A 233 18.81 -25.48 -12.26
C TYR A 233 18.50 -24.09 -11.71
N LEU A 234 18.76 -23.84 -10.41
CA LEU A 234 18.54 -22.51 -9.82
C LEU A 234 19.52 -21.46 -10.34
N THR A 235 20.77 -21.84 -10.62
CA THR A 235 21.79 -20.92 -11.11
C THR A 235 21.66 -20.75 -12.62
N THR A 236 21.41 -19.54 -13.08
CA THR A 236 21.31 -19.20 -14.51
C THR A 236 22.47 -18.32 -14.97
N ASN A 237 23.11 -17.61 -14.03
CA ASN A 237 24.27 -16.74 -14.30
C ASN A 237 25.57 -17.42 -13.96
N ARG A 238 26.61 -17.10 -14.71
CA ARG A 238 28.00 -17.50 -14.37
C ARG A 238 28.58 -16.50 -13.37
N LEU A 239 29.17 -17.01 -12.29
CA LEU A 239 29.73 -16.20 -11.21
C LEU A 239 31.29 -16.41 -11.20
N TYR A 240 32.00 -15.29 -11.23
CA TYR A 240 33.47 -15.30 -11.11
C TYR A 240 33.86 -14.52 -9.85
N PHE A 241 34.39 -15.22 -8.86
CA PHE A 241 34.86 -14.63 -7.62
C PHE A 241 36.26 -14.07 -7.78
N GLY A 242 36.38 -12.76 -7.79
CA GLY A 242 37.65 -12.03 -7.79
C GLY A 242 38.09 -11.68 -6.37
N SER A 243 39.21 -10.94 -6.26
CA SER A 243 39.71 -10.49 -4.95
C SER A 243 38.92 -9.31 -4.34
N LYS A 244 38.12 -8.59 -5.13
CA LYS A 244 37.38 -7.39 -4.67
C LYS A 244 35.89 -7.45 -4.98
N PHE A 245 35.50 -8.10 -6.06
CA PHE A 245 34.12 -8.22 -6.51
C PHE A 245 33.88 -9.55 -7.23
N ILE A 246 32.59 -9.85 -7.35
CA ILE A 246 32.06 -10.98 -8.12
C ILE A 246 31.66 -10.42 -9.49
N GLU A 247 32.15 -11.00 -10.58
CA GLU A 247 31.64 -10.73 -11.93
C GLU A 247 30.51 -11.70 -12.22
N ILE A 248 29.37 -11.16 -12.64
CA ILE A 248 28.13 -11.88 -12.93
C ILE A 248 27.91 -11.79 -14.43
N ILE A 249 27.96 -12.91 -15.13
CA ILE A 249 27.72 -12.99 -16.58
C ILE A 249 26.40 -13.72 -16.81
N GLY A 250 25.40 -13.00 -17.32
CA GLY A 250 24.07 -13.50 -17.59
C GLY A 250 23.46 -12.93 -18.86
N GLY A 251 22.17 -13.16 -19.06
CA GLY A 251 21.42 -12.69 -20.23
C GLY A 251 21.37 -11.16 -20.40
N LYS A 252 21.57 -10.41 -19.32
CA LYS A 252 21.62 -8.92 -19.32
C LYS A 252 23.04 -8.36 -19.51
N GLY A 253 24.03 -9.19 -19.83
CA GLY A 253 25.44 -8.80 -19.93
C GLY A 253 26.23 -9.05 -18.65
N SER A 254 27.37 -8.34 -18.49
CA SER A 254 28.22 -8.43 -17.31
C SER A 254 27.81 -7.38 -16.26
N ARG A 255 27.61 -7.82 -15.02
CA ARG A 255 27.39 -7.00 -13.83
C ARG A 255 28.40 -7.36 -12.76
N TYR A 256 28.52 -6.53 -11.75
CA TYR A 256 29.49 -6.71 -10.68
C TYR A 256 28.79 -6.62 -9.34
N ALA A 257 29.15 -7.54 -8.42
CA ALA A 257 28.64 -7.51 -7.04
C ALA A 257 29.79 -7.42 -6.03
N GLY A 258 29.52 -6.80 -4.91
CA GLY A 258 30.43 -6.71 -3.77
C GLY A 258 29.65 -6.81 -2.46
N ILE A 259 30.31 -7.30 -1.42
CA ILE A 259 29.65 -7.59 -0.14
C ILE A 259 30.33 -6.79 0.98
N VAL A 260 29.49 -6.19 1.81
CA VAL A 260 29.86 -5.57 3.11
C VAL A 260 29.22 -6.38 4.22
N SER A 261 30.01 -6.84 5.17
CA SER A 261 29.53 -7.53 6.38
C SER A 261 29.68 -6.65 7.61
N ILE A 262 29.01 -7.02 8.71
CA ILE A 262 29.19 -6.39 10.03
C ILE A 262 30.30 -7.12 10.77
N LYS A 263 31.31 -6.36 11.25
CA LYS A 263 32.37 -6.85 12.12
C LYS A 263 32.04 -6.64 13.59
N GLY A 264 31.37 -5.56 13.91
CA GLY A 264 30.97 -5.21 15.28
C GLY A 264 29.64 -4.46 15.29
N TYR A 265 28.93 -4.55 16.38
CA TYR A 265 27.62 -3.91 16.60
C TYR A 265 27.78 -2.68 17.47
N GLY A 266 26.89 -1.69 17.28
CA GLY A 266 26.81 -0.50 18.14
C GLY A 266 26.23 -0.81 19.52
N GLN A 267 26.38 0.15 20.42
CA GLN A 267 25.89 0.03 21.78
C GLN A 267 24.37 0.09 21.87
N THR A 268 23.74 0.90 21.04
CA THR A 268 22.29 1.13 21.03
C THR A 268 21.67 0.81 19.68
N THR A 269 20.42 0.38 19.68
CA THR A 269 19.61 0.17 18.48
C THR A 269 18.24 0.80 18.65
N SER A 270 17.77 1.50 17.61
CA SER A 270 16.40 2.04 17.52
C SER A 270 15.54 1.22 16.59
N ALA A 271 14.23 1.43 16.62
CA ALA A 271 13.31 0.80 15.65
C ALA A 271 13.63 1.16 14.20
N SER A 272 14.24 2.33 13.97
CA SER A 272 14.58 2.88 12.64
C SER A 272 16.02 2.61 12.20
N THR A 273 16.78 1.74 12.91
CA THR A 273 18.22 1.51 12.65
C THR A 273 18.52 1.13 11.19
N MET A 274 17.62 0.44 10.50
CA MET A 274 17.83 -0.05 9.13
C MET A 274 17.07 0.77 8.06
N ASP A 275 16.33 1.81 8.45
CA ASP A 275 15.44 2.52 7.52
C ASP A 275 16.18 3.31 6.45
N GLY A 276 17.40 3.79 6.73
CA GLY A 276 18.24 4.48 5.76
C GLY A 276 18.53 3.65 4.49
N PHE A 277 18.56 2.33 4.60
CA PHE A 277 18.71 1.46 3.42
C PHE A 277 17.54 1.54 2.46
N LEU A 278 16.33 1.80 2.95
CA LEU A 278 15.13 1.85 2.12
C LEU A 278 15.06 3.06 1.16
N HIS A 279 15.95 4.06 1.38
CA HIS A 279 16.07 5.24 0.51
C HIS A 279 17.22 5.15 -0.51
N MET A 280 18.10 4.14 -0.42
CA MET A 280 19.29 4.06 -1.26
C MET A 280 18.94 3.97 -2.75
N PRO A 281 19.59 4.77 -3.63
CA PRO A 281 19.29 4.82 -5.06
C PRO A 281 20.02 3.75 -5.88
N PHE A 282 20.16 2.52 -5.34
CA PHE A 282 20.86 1.40 -6.00
C PHE A 282 20.31 0.05 -5.56
N GLU A 283 20.68 -0.99 -6.31
CA GLU A 283 20.26 -2.37 -6.04
C GLU A 283 21.14 -3.03 -4.99
N PHE A 284 20.50 -3.70 -4.02
CA PHE A 284 21.19 -4.50 -3.01
C PHE A 284 20.34 -5.66 -2.50
N ILE A 285 21.00 -6.61 -1.86
CA ILE A 285 20.39 -7.69 -1.07
C ILE A 285 20.99 -7.64 0.32
N ILE A 286 20.15 -7.36 1.34
CA ILE A 286 20.52 -7.55 2.75
C ILE A 286 20.12 -8.97 3.12
N SER A 287 21.05 -9.72 3.69
CA SER A 287 20.82 -11.06 4.21
C SER A 287 21.23 -11.11 5.66
N GLN A 288 20.30 -11.50 6.52
CA GLN A 288 20.53 -11.67 7.95
C GLN A 288 20.17 -13.09 8.37
N THR A 289 21.02 -13.72 9.18
CA THR A 289 20.74 -15.05 9.76
C THR A 289 20.78 -14.95 11.27
N PHE A 290 19.80 -15.54 11.93
CA PHE A 290 19.73 -15.61 13.37
C PHE A 290 19.44 -17.04 13.81
N THR A 291 20.42 -17.66 14.48
CA THR A 291 20.29 -18.99 15.07
C THR A 291 20.15 -18.85 16.58
N PHE A 292 19.04 -19.30 17.13
CA PHE A 292 18.77 -19.19 18.56
C PHE A 292 19.81 -19.94 19.39
N ALA A 293 20.31 -19.32 20.43
CA ALA A 293 21.26 -19.92 21.38
C ALA A 293 20.51 -20.41 22.63
N ASN A 294 21.02 -21.51 23.22
CA ASN A 294 20.48 -21.96 24.46
C ASN A 294 20.68 -20.89 25.57
N ARG A 295 19.59 -20.49 26.21
CA ARG A 295 19.55 -19.41 27.19
C ARG A 295 20.57 -19.62 28.35
N GLN A 296 20.62 -20.82 28.91
CA GLN A 296 21.53 -21.10 30.02
C GLN A 296 23.00 -20.98 29.61
N VAL A 297 23.33 -21.48 28.40
CA VAL A 297 24.68 -21.38 27.83
C VAL A 297 25.05 -19.92 27.59
N SER A 298 24.12 -19.12 27.07
CA SER A 298 24.32 -17.68 26.80
C SER A 298 24.55 -16.91 28.11
N ILE A 299 23.70 -17.10 29.11
CA ILE A 299 23.83 -16.49 30.44
C ILE A 299 25.19 -16.86 31.06
N SER A 300 25.56 -18.14 31.06
CA SER A 300 26.83 -18.60 31.62
C SER A 300 28.05 -17.97 30.93
N LYS A 301 28.02 -17.85 29.59
CA LYS A 301 29.09 -17.17 28.84
C LYS A 301 29.18 -15.66 29.17
N MET A 302 28.05 -14.98 29.30
CA MET A 302 28.02 -13.56 29.65
C MET A 302 28.50 -13.32 31.07
N GLN A 303 28.08 -14.15 32.02
CA GLN A 303 28.57 -14.10 33.41
C GLN A 303 30.07 -14.32 33.47
N LEU A 304 30.59 -15.30 32.71
CA LEU A 304 32.02 -15.54 32.63
C LEU A 304 32.79 -14.32 32.08
N GLN A 305 32.23 -13.69 31.01
CA GLN A 305 32.82 -12.49 30.42
C GLN A 305 32.82 -11.33 31.40
N GLN A 306 31.69 -11.07 32.08
CA GLN A 306 31.57 -10.03 33.11
C GLN A 306 32.57 -10.24 34.24
N ASN A 307 32.67 -11.47 34.78
CA ASN A 307 33.61 -11.80 35.83
C ASN A 307 35.08 -11.57 35.41
N ARG A 308 35.43 -11.89 34.16
CA ARG A 308 36.77 -11.64 33.59
C ARG A 308 37.08 -10.13 33.52
N MET A 309 36.11 -9.31 33.09
CA MET A 309 36.28 -7.86 33.00
C MET A 309 36.40 -7.22 34.40
N VAL A 310 35.60 -7.67 35.38
CA VAL A 310 35.67 -7.21 36.77
C VAL A 310 37.02 -7.62 37.41
N GLN A 311 37.46 -8.85 37.20
CA GLN A 311 38.76 -9.33 37.75
C GLN A 311 39.98 -8.66 37.10
N ALA A 312 39.85 -8.25 35.83
CA ALA A 312 40.92 -7.55 35.11
C ALA A 312 40.96 -6.04 35.43
N GLU A 313 40.09 -5.53 36.30
CA GLU A 313 39.89 -4.09 36.59
C GLU A 313 39.76 -3.27 35.29
N ASP A 314 38.99 -3.82 34.36
CA ASP A 314 38.81 -3.20 33.04
C ASP A 314 38.20 -1.80 33.18
N LYS A 315 38.85 -0.81 32.54
CA LYS A 315 38.41 0.58 32.58
C LYS A 315 37.05 0.81 31.86
N ALA A 316 36.54 -0.17 31.15
CA ALA A 316 35.25 -0.12 30.44
C ALA A 316 34.07 -0.39 31.41
N VAL A 317 33.91 0.44 32.42
CA VAL A 317 32.86 0.31 33.46
C VAL A 317 31.46 0.30 32.81
N SER A 318 31.24 1.09 31.76
CA SER A 318 29.98 1.12 31.03
C SER A 318 29.60 -0.25 30.45
N GLN A 319 30.56 -0.99 29.89
CA GLN A 319 30.31 -2.32 29.32
C GLN A 319 29.95 -3.35 30.40
N ILE A 320 30.53 -3.24 31.58
CA ILE A 320 30.20 -4.12 32.73
C ILE A 320 28.75 -3.88 33.15
N VAL A 321 28.31 -2.63 33.22
CA VAL A 321 26.92 -2.25 33.53
C VAL A 321 25.95 -2.78 32.46
N GLU A 322 26.25 -2.57 31.18
CA GLU A 322 25.43 -3.05 30.05
C GLU A 322 25.28 -4.59 30.06
N ILE A 323 26.37 -5.32 30.37
CA ILE A 323 26.30 -6.79 30.51
C ILE A 323 25.44 -7.17 31.71
N SER A 324 25.48 -6.41 32.81
CA SER A 324 24.65 -6.65 33.99
C SER A 324 23.17 -6.47 33.67
N GLU A 325 22.79 -5.38 32.99
CA GLU A 325 21.42 -5.10 32.55
C GLU A 325 20.93 -6.18 31.61
N ALA A 326 21.74 -6.58 30.62
CA ALA A 326 21.39 -7.63 29.68
C ALA A 326 21.20 -9.00 30.39
N LEU A 327 22.00 -9.28 31.44
CA LEU A 327 21.83 -10.48 32.27
C LEU A 327 20.52 -10.44 33.05
N ASP A 328 20.16 -9.31 33.67
CA ASP A 328 18.90 -9.14 34.38
C ASP A 328 17.70 -9.32 33.47
N MET A 329 17.73 -8.72 32.27
CA MET A 329 16.70 -8.91 31.23
C MET A 329 16.62 -10.36 30.76
N ALA A 330 17.76 -11.05 30.66
CA ALA A 330 17.80 -12.47 30.30
C ALA A 330 17.23 -13.33 31.42
N MET A 331 17.62 -13.07 32.68
CA MET A 331 17.15 -13.84 33.85
C MET A 331 15.64 -13.64 34.09
N SER A 332 15.12 -12.43 33.89
CA SER A 332 13.68 -12.12 33.94
C SER A 332 12.92 -12.71 32.75
N GLY A 333 13.64 -13.20 31.73
CA GLY A 333 13.04 -13.75 30.52
C GLY A 333 12.42 -12.69 29.61
N THR A 334 12.89 -11.46 29.66
CA THR A 334 12.43 -10.38 28.78
C THR A 334 13.06 -10.47 27.38
N ILE A 335 14.29 -10.96 27.28
CA ILE A 335 15.03 -11.18 26.04
C ILE A 335 15.55 -12.62 25.91
N GLY A 336 15.74 -13.07 24.68
CA GLY A 336 16.50 -14.25 24.32
C GLY A 336 17.80 -13.89 23.60
N PHE A 337 18.66 -14.87 23.28
CA PHE A 337 19.93 -14.67 22.60
C PHE A 337 20.05 -15.59 21.39
N GLY A 338 20.85 -15.15 20.41
CA GLY A 338 21.21 -15.96 19.27
C GLY A 338 22.46 -15.46 18.56
N LEU A 339 22.96 -16.28 17.67
CA LEU A 339 24.08 -15.94 16.78
C LEU A 339 23.52 -15.22 15.55
N HIS A 340 23.86 -13.96 15.41
CA HIS A 340 23.47 -13.12 14.28
C HIS A 340 24.60 -12.93 13.30
N HIS A 341 24.30 -12.97 12.01
CA HIS A 341 25.18 -12.62 10.90
C HIS A 341 24.43 -11.74 9.94
N MET A 342 25.08 -10.71 9.39
CA MET A 342 24.47 -9.82 8.41
C MET A 342 25.47 -9.45 7.32
N THR A 343 24.98 -9.46 6.07
CA THR A 343 25.68 -9.00 4.87
C THR A 343 24.79 -8.10 4.03
N VAL A 344 25.41 -7.16 3.34
CA VAL A 344 24.78 -6.32 2.31
C VAL A 344 25.54 -6.54 1.02
N MET A 345 24.92 -7.20 0.04
CA MET A 345 25.45 -7.39 -1.30
C MET A 345 24.91 -6.29 -2.21
N CYS A 346 25.79 -5.49 -2.80
CA CYS A 346 25.47 -4.46 -3.78
C CYS A 346 25.75 -4.97 -5.19
N ILE A 347 24.94 -4.52 -6.16
CA ILE A 347 25.02 -4.98 -7.56
C ILE A 347 25.01 -3.75 -8.47
N GLU A 348 26.02 -3.66 -9.37
CA GLU A 348 26.15 -2.53 -10.31
C GLU A 348 26.71 -2.98 -11.66
N ASP A 349 26.50 -2.14 -12.70
CA ASP A 349 26.92 -2.42 -14.07
C ASP A 349 28.42 -2.22 -14.31
N SER A 350 29.12 -1.54 -13.39
CA SER A 350 30.56 -1.29 -13.51
C SER A 350 31.27 -1.34 -12.17
N PRO A 351 32.55 -1.77 -12.15
CA PRO A 351 33.35 -1.83 -10.92
C PRO A 351 33.50 -0.44 -10.25
N LYS A 352 33.58 0.63 -11.03
CA LYS A 352 33.73 2.01 -10.48
C LYS A 352 32.48 2.46 -9.75
N LYS A 353 31.29 2.20 -10.30
CA LYS A 353 30.02 2.49 -9.62
C LYS A 353 29.87 1.62 -8.38
N LEU A 354 30.22 0.34 -8.47
CA LEU A 354 30.16 -0.58 -7.34
C LEU A 354 31.03 -0.13 -6.17
N GLU A 355 32.25 0.34 -6.42
CA GLU A 355 33.13 0.91 -5.36
C GLU A 355 32.48 2.09 -4.64
N TYR A 356 31.81 2.98 -5.39
CA TYR A 356 31.06 4.09 -4.81
C TYR A 356 29.90 3.60 -3.94
N VAL A 357 29.09 2.69 -4.45
CA VAL A 357 27.92 2.13 -3.74
C VAL A 357 28.35 1.39 -2.46
N LEU A 358 29.40 0.57 -2.52
CA LEU A 358 29.95 -0.10 -1.33
C LEU A 358 30.44 0.89 -0.25
N SER A 359 30.93 2.07 -0.68
CA SER A 359 31.30 3.13 0.27
C SER A 359 30.08 3.73 0.94
N GLN A 360 29.00 3.99 0.18
CA GLN A 360 27.73 4.49 0.73
C GLN A 360 27.13 3.52 1.75
N VAL A 361 27.10 2.22 1.44
CA VAL A 361 26.67 1.18 2.39
C VAL A 361 27.54 1.16 3.64
N GLY A 362 28.85 1.31 3.48
CA GLY A 362 29.75 1.41 4.63
C GLY A 362 29.46 2.61 5.53
N VAL A 363 29.14 3.76 4.94
CA VAL A 363 28.76 4.98 5.69
C VAL A 363 27.42 4.75 6.42
N GLU A 364 26.43 4.16 5.76
CA GLU A 364 25.11 3.92 6.34
C GLU A 364 25.18 2.95 7.53
N LEU A 365 25.91 1.86 7.38
CA LEU A 365 26.17 0.94 8.50
C LEU A 365 26.90 1.64 9.66
N ALA A 366 27.87 2.51 9.37
CA ALA A 366 28.57 3.27 10.40
C ALA A 366 27.66 4.28 11.10
N ASN A 367 26.79 4.97 10.34
CA ASN A 367 25.78 5.88 10.91
C ASN A 367 24.81 5.13 11.85
N SER A 368 24.49 3.88 11.53
CA SER A 368 23.68 2.98 12.36
C SER A 368 24.46 2.40 13.56
N GLY A 369 25.69 2.88 13.82
CA GLY A 369 26.54 2.42 14.92
C GLY A 369 27.26 1.09 14.70
N MET A 370 27.15 0.50 13.52
CA MET A 370 27.79 -0.76 13.19
C MET A 370 29.19 -0.56 12.60
N GLN A 371 30.07 -1.56 12.75
CA GLN A 371 31.39 -1.55 12.13
C GLN A 371 31.35 -2.35 10.82
N PRO A 372 31.30 -1.68 9.65
CA PRO A 372 31.29 -2.35 8.37
C PRO A 372 32.67 -2.90 7.98
N ILE A 373 32.69 -4.01 7.28
CA ILE A 373 33.88 -4.55 6.64
C ILE A 373 33.56 -5.02 5.23
N ARG A 374 34.34 -4.57 4.25
CA ARG A 374 34.26 -5.08 2.87
C ARG A 374 34.88 -6.47 2.80
N GLU A 375 34.11 -7.43 2.32
CA GLU A 375 34.61 -8.79 2.14
C GLU A 375 35.51 -8.85 0.91
N ARG A 376 36.70 -9.48 1.11
CA ARG A 376 37.70 -9.72 0.08
C ARG A 376 38.09 -11.20 0.06
N VAL A 377 38.83 -11.64 1.07
CA VAL A 377 39.23 -13.05 1.21
C VAL A 377 37.99 -13.94 1.46
N ASN A 378 37.04 -13.45 2.21
CA ASN A 378 35.79 -14.16 2.50
C ASN A 378 34.63 -13.80 1.55
N LEU A 379 34.92 -13.27 0.34
CA LEU A 379 33.89 -12.82 -0.59
C LEU A 379 33.00 -13.98 -1.07
N GLU A 380 33.61 -15.10 -1.44
CA GLU A 380 32.88 -16.29 -1.86
C GLU A 380 32.10 -16.94 -0.72
N PRO A 381 32.65 -17.23 0.48
CA PRO A 381 31.89 -17.70 1.61
C PRO A 381 30.73 -16.73 1.95
N ALA A 382 30.97 -15.41 2.00
CA ALA A 382 29.94 -14.42 2.30
C ALA A 382 28.80 -14.43 1.25
N PHE A 383 29.10 -14.74 0.00
CA PHE A 383 28.07 -14.91 -1.03
C PHE A 383 27.20 -16.15 -0.78
N TRP A 384 27.82 -17.30 -0.57
CA TRP A 384 27.08 -18.55 -0.35
C TRP A 384 26.36 -18.58 1.00
N GLY A 385 26.89 -17.86 1.99
CA GLY A 385 26.25 -17.68 3.31
C GLY A 385 24.95 -16.89 3.30
N GLN A 386 24.62 -16.20 2.20
CA GLN A 386 23.31 -15.52 2.06
C GLN A 386 22.15 -16.51 1.83
N ILE A 387 22.47 -17.72 1.40
CA ILE A 387 21.47 -18.76 1.10
C ILE A 387 21.08 -19.44 2.42
N PRO A 388 19.77 -19.52 2.75
CA PRO A 388 19.30 -20.22 3.93
C PRO A 388 19.81 -21.66 4.00
N SER A 389 20.12 -22.14 5.20
CA SER A 389 20.70 -23.49 5.44
C SER A 389 22.17 -23.67 5.07
N ASN A 390 22.86 -22.57 4.71
CA ASN A 390 24.32 -22.58 4.41
C ASN A 390 25.16 -22.06 5.57
N ASP A 391 24.90 -22.52 6.77
CA ASP A 391 25.52 -22.00 8.01
C ASP A 391 27.04 -22.17 8.06
N ASP A 392 27.61 -23.15 7.36
CA ASP A 392 29.05 -23.39 7.29
C ASP A 392 29.83 -22.24 6.61
N PHE A 393 29.15 -21.44 5.81
CA PHE A 393 29.71 -20.27 5.13
C PHE A 393 29.58 -18.97 5.94
N LEU A 394 28.91 -18.97 7.10
CA LEU A 394 28.73 -17.81 7.95
C LEU A 394 29.96 -17.53 8.82
N VAL A 395 30.85 -16.67 8.33
CA VAL A 395 32.18 -16.45 8.96
C VAL A 395 32.09 -15.47 10.15
N ARG A 396 31.20 -14.47 10.12
CA ARG A 396 31.14 -13.40 11.12
C ARG A 396 29.85 -13.46 11.92
N ARG A 397 29.79 -14.42 12.86
CA ARG A 397 28.65 -14.54 13.77
C ARG A 397 28.96 -13.83 15.09
N SER A 398 28.00 -13.06 15.61
CA SER A 398 28.07 -12.43 16.93
C SER A 398 26.82 -12.75 17.74
N ILE A 399 26.99 -12.79 19.07
CA ILE A 399 25.85 -12.97 19.96
C ILE A 399 25.07 -11.65 20.03
N VAL A 400 23.78 -11.71 19.71
CA VAL A 400 22.84 -10.58 19.74
C VAL A 400 21.59 -11.01 20.50
N ASN A 401 20.98 -10.09 21.24
CA ASN A 401 19.71 -10.36 21.90
C ASN A 401 18.52 -10.15 20.94
N THR A 402 17.36 -10.71 21.29
CA THR A 402 16.16 -10.65 20.46
C THR A 402 15.59 -9.23 20.32
N LEU A 403 15.82 -8.33 21.26
CA LEU A 403 15.40 -6.94 21.18
C LEU A 403 16.21 -6.17 20.13
N ASN A 404 17.55 -6.39 20.09
CA ASN A 404 18.41 -5.82 19.07
C ASN A 404 18.12 -6.43 17.69
N LEU A 405 17.87 -7.75 17.61
CA LEU A 405 17.40 -8.40 16.39
C LEU A 405 16.15 -7.71 15.86
N SER A 406 15.19 -7.39 16.72
CA SER A 406 13.93 -6.71 16.34
C SER A 406 14.15 -5.33 15.74
N ALA A 407 15.28 -4.67 16.06
CA ALA A 407 15.70 -3.42 15.45
C ALA A 407 16.38 -3.63 14.07
N PHE A 408 17.24 -4.65 13.95
CA PHE A 408 17.88 -5.01 12.67
C PHE A 408 16.87 -5.57 11.66
N VAL A 409 15.81 -6.20 12.13
CA VAL A 409 14.70 -6.73 11.33
C VAL A 409 13.50 -5.81 11.54
N SER A 410 13.59 -4.57 11.07
CA SER A 410 12.50 -3.59 11.22
C SER A 410 11.23 -4.04 10.51
N LEU A 411 11.35 -4.71 9.37
CA LEU A 411 10.26 -5.05 8.43
C LEU A 411 9.50 -3.80 7.97
N HIS A 412 10.17 -2.65 7.98
CA HIS A 412 9.65 -1.41 7.44
C HIS A 412 9.69 -1.44 5.92
N ASN A 413 8.73 -0.81 5.28
CA ASN A 413 8.70 -0.69 3.83
C ASN A 413 7.81 0.49 3.41
N TYR A 414 7.97 0.94 2.17
CA TYR A 414 7.07 1.87 1.52
C TYR A 414 5.86 1.12 0.98
N PRO A 415 4.64 1.65 1.18
CA PRO A 415 3.45 1.03 0.64
C PRO A 415 3.49 1.07 -0.89
N LEU A 416 3.28 -0.06 -1.53
CA LEU A 416 3.19 -0.16 -2.99
C LEU A 416 1.79 0.10 -3.52
N GLY A 417 0.75 0.01 -2.66
CA GLY A 417 -0.63 -0.06 -3.11
C GLY A 417 -0.91 -1.36 -3.88
N ARG A 418 -2.01 -1.39 -4.59
CA ARG A 418 -2.44 -2.59 -5.33
C ARG A 418 -2.59 -2.28 -6.81
N ALA A 419 -1.74 -2.91 -7.66
CA ALA A 419 -1.72 -2.68 -9.10
C ALA A 419 -2.96 -3.24 -9.83
N LYS A 420 -3.46 -4.41 -9.41
CA LYS A 420 -4.57 -5.14 -10.04
C LYS A 420 -5.53 -5.70 -8.99
N GLY A 421 -6.75 -6.05 -9.41
CA GLY A 421 -7.75 -6.65 -8.53
C GLY A 421 -8.34 -5.66 -7.51
N ASN A 422 -8.38 -4.37 -7.85
CA ASN A 422 -9.12 -3.36 -7.08
C ASN A 422 -10.61 -3.41 -7.42
N HIS A 423 -11.42 -2.66 -6.69
CA HIS A 423 -12.87 -2.67 -6.85
C HIS A 423 -13.32 -2.34 -8.30
N TRP A 424 -12.65 -1.37 -8.96
CA TRP A 424 -12.91 -1.03 -10.35
C TRP A 424 -11.92 -1.68 -11.35
N GLY A 425 -10.99 -2.52 -10.90
CA GLY A 425 -10.02 -3.22 -11.75
C GLY A 425 -8.56 -2.86 -11.45
N ASP A 426 -7.85 -2.32 -12.41
CA ASP A 426 -6.45 -1.91 -12.26
C ASP A 426 -6.32 -0.63 -11.41
N ALA A 427 -5.09 -0.28 -11.01
CA ALA A 427 -4.84 0.97 -10.29
C ALA A 427 -5.29 2.20 -11.07
N VAL A 428 -5.80 3.22 -10.38
CA VAL A 428 -6.23 4.49 -10.99
C VAL A 428 -5.04 5.17 -11.65
N THR A 429 -3.94 5.27 -10.95
CA THR A 429 -2.67 5.83 -11.48
C THR A 429 -1.50 5.33 -10.66
N VAL A 430 -0.28 5.62 -11.11
CA VAL A 430 0.95 5.34 -10.38
C VAL A 430 1.56 6.67 -9.94
N LEU A 431 1.79 6.79 -8.63
CA LEU A 431 2.49 7.89 -8.00
C LEU A 431 3.87 7.42 -7.52
N ASN A 432 4.72 8.33 -7.07
CA ASN A 432 6.02 8.00 -6.51
C ASN A 432 6.05 8.32 -5.03
N THR A 433 6.65 7.43 -4.24
CA THR A 433 7.00 7.73 -2.85
C THR A 433 8.27 8.58 -2.78
N THR A 434 8.60 9.07 -1.60
CA THR A 434 9.84 9.81 -1.33
C THR A 434 11.10 9.01 -1.59
N SER A 435 11.04 7.66 -1.46
CA SER A 435 12.15 6.75 -1.77
C SER A 435 12.27 6.35 -3.25
N GLY A 436 11.41 6.90 -4.12
CA GLY A 436 11.36 6.51 -5.53
C GLY A 436 10.68 5.16 -5.78
N THR A 437 9.98 4.58 -4.79
CA THR A 437 9.15 3.40 -5.02
C THR A 437 7.84 3.79 -5.69
N PRO A 438 7.28 2.95 -6.59
CA PRO A 438 5.99 3.21 -7.20
C PRO A 438 4.87 2.98 -6.19
N TYR A 439 3.87 3.86 -6.19
CA TYR A 439 2.64 3.71 -5.44
C TYR A 439 1.45 3.58 -6.38
N PHE A 440 0.83 2.42 -6.42
CA PHE A 440 -0.37 2.13 -7.23
C PHE A 440 -1.60 2.68 -6.53
N PHE A 441 -1.95 3.92 -6.87
CA PHE A 441 -3.04 4.64 -6.24
C PHE A 441 -4.40 4.10 -6.66
N ASN A 442 -5.29 3.96 -5.67
CA ASN A 442 -6.71 3.61 -5.83
C ASN A 442 -7.54 4.44 -4.86
N PHE A 443 -8.75 4.84 -5.29
CA PHE A 443 -9.72 5.46 -4.38
C PHE A 443 -10.26 4.45 -3.38
N HIS A 444 -10.47 3.21 -3.82
CA HIS A 444 -11.12 2.18 -3.02
C HIS A 444 -10.14 1.41 -2.13
N LEU A 445 -10.50 1.32 -0.86
CA LEU A 445 -9.99 0.31 0.06
C LEU A 445 -11.11 -0.73 0.25
N ARG A 446 -10.94 -1.92 -0.33
CA ARG A 446 -12.01 -2.90 -0.52
C ARG A 446 -13.12 -2.31 -1.41
N ASP A 447 -14.33 -2.06 -0.86
CA ASP A 447 -15.50 -1.50 -1.55
C ASP A 447 -15.82 -0.04 -1.14
N VAL A 448 -15.02 0.56 -0.27
CA VAL A 448 -15.18 1.97 0.15
C VAL A 448 -14.24 2.84 -0.66
N GLY A 449 -14.80 3.77 -1.46
CA GLY A 449 -14.03 4.66 -2.34
C GLY A 449 -14.09 6.15 -1.93
N HIS A 450 -14.85 6.50 -0.88
CA HIS A 450 -14.95 7.89 -0.44
C HIS A 450 -13.58 8.45 -0.08
N THR A 451 -13.27 9.64 -0.61
CA THR A 451 -11.95 10.26 -0.55
C THR A 451 -12.06 11.70 -0.09
N THR A 452 -11.16 12.14 0.79
CA THR A 452 -11.04 13.54 1.20
C THR A 452 -9.74 14.12 0.66
N ILE A 453 -9.80 15.34 0.09
CA ILE A 453 -8.63 16.08 -0.40
C ILE A 453 -8.58 17.42 0.31
N ILE A 454 -7.53 17.66 1.09
CA ILE A 454 -7.37 18.83 1.93
C ILE A 454 -6.12 19.59 1.52
N GLY A 455 -6.27 20.89 1.31
CA GLY A 455 -5.12 21.71 0.98
C GLY A 455 -5.47 23.20 0.85
N PRO A 456 -4.54 24.08 1.26
CA PRO A 456 -4.76 25.53 1.19
C PRO A 456 -4.86 26.01 -0.26
N THR A 457 -5.36 27.24 -0.43
CA THR A 457 -5.42 27.91 -1.72
C THR A 457 -4.02 27.97 -2.34
N GLY A 458 -3.91 27.59 -3.61
CA GLY A 458 -2.65 27.57 -4.35
C GLY A 458 -1.77 26.33 -4.15
N ALA A 459 -2.14 25.39 -3.28
CA ALA A 459 -1.39 24.14 -3.08
C ALA A 459 -1.54 23.11 -4.23
N GLY A 460 -2.40 23.38 -5.21
CA GLY A 460 -2.63 22.48 -6.35
C GLY A 460 -3.79 21.51 -6.19
N LYS A 461 -4.71 21.73 -5.22
CA LYS A 461 -5.88 20.89 -4.95
C LYS A 461 -6.69 20.59 -6.22
N THR A 462 -7.12 21.62 -6.94
CA THR A 462 -7.93 21.48 -8.17
C THR A 462 -7.18 20.72 -9.27
N VAL A 463 -5.87 20.94 -9.41
CA VAL A 463 -5.04 20.23 -10.41
C VAL A 463 -4.96 18.74 -10.06
N LEU A 464 -4.70 18.40 -8.81
CA LEU A 464 -4.66 17.00 -8.36
C LEU A 464 -6.01 16.32 -8.54
N MET A 465 -7.09 17.00 -8.17
CA MET A 465 -8.45 16.48 -8.28
C MET A 465 -8.81 16.22 -9.74
N ASN A 466 -8.60 17.18 -10.65
CA ASN A 466 -8.84 17.01 -12.07
C ASN A 466 -7.96 15.90 -12.68
N PHE A 467 -6.70 15.79 -12.25
CA PHE A 467 -5.79 14.70 -12.67
C PHE A 467 -6.32 13.33 -12.25
N LEU A 468 -6.68 13.14 -10.98
CA LEU A 468 -7.21 11.87 -10.48
C LEU A 468 -8.54 11.49 -11.15
N CYS A 469 -9.41 12.48 -11.38
CA CYS A 469 -10.65 12.30 -12.13
C CYS A 469 -10.39 11.90 -13.60
N ALA A 470 -9.42 12.52 -14.26
CA ALA A 470 -9.02 12.14 -15.63
C ALA A 470 -8.50 10.70 -15.68
N GLN A 471 -7.65 10.31 -14.72
CA GLN A 471 -7.11 8.96 -14.62
C GLN A 471 -8.18 7.89 -14.37
N ALA A 472 -9.25 8.25 -13.65
CA ALA A 472 -10.38 7.35 -13.39
C ALA A 472 -11.28 7.14 -14.60
N GLN A 473 -11.25 8.03 -15.62
CA GLN A 473 -12.07 7.88 -16.84
C GLN A 473 -11.81 6.56 -17.59
N LYS A 474 -10.65 5.94 -17.43
CA LYS A 474 -10.35 4.62 -18.01
C LYS A 474 -11.30 3.50 -17.57
N PHE A 475 -12.00 3.68 -16.46
CA PHE A 475 -13.03 2.75 -15.98
C PHE A 475 -14.42 3.02 -16.56
N ASN A 476 -14.54 3.93 -17.52
CA ASN A 476 -15.82 4.41 -18.09
C ASN A 476 -16.77 4.89 -16.99
N CYS A 477 -16.23 5.53 -15.94
CA CYS A 477 -17.03 6.02 -14.85
C CYS A 477 -17.83 7.26 -15.23
N ARG A 478 -19.05 7.35 -14.69
CA ARG A 478 -19.85 8.58 -14.72
C ARG A 478 -19.31 9.55 -13.68
N MET A 479 -19.39 10.85 -13.96
CA MET A 479 -18.91 11.87 -13.04
C MET A 479 -19.91 13.02 -12.92
N PHE A 480 -20.17 13.40 -11.67
CA PHE A 480 -20.93 14.59 -11.31
C PHE A 480 -20.01 15.49 -10.47
N PHE A 481 -19.60 16.62 -11.03
CA PHE A 481 -18.64 17.52 -10.43
C PHE A 481 -19.33 18.81 -10.00
N PHE A 482 -19.41 19.07 -8.71
CA PHE A 482 -19.87 20.32 -8.13
C PHE A 482 -18.68 21.25 -7.97
N ASP A 483 -18.58 22.19 -8.87
CA ASP A 483 -17.45 23.10 -9.07
C ASP A 483 -17.71 24.45 -8.40
N LYS A 484 -16.64 25.07 -7.91
CA LYS A 484 -16.66 26.44 -7.45
C LYS A 484 -15.57 27.22 -8.20
N ASP A 485 -15.90 28.42 -8.61
CA ASP A 485 -14.98 29.33 -9.32
C ASP A 485 -14.48 28.78 -10.67
N ARG A 486 -15.24 27.91 -11.32
CA ARG A 486 -14.97 27.31 -12.63
C ARG A 486 -13.65 26.56 -12.74
N GLY A 487 -13.18 25.99 -11.64
CA GLY A 487 -11.90 25.26 -11.58
C GLY A 487 -11.84 24.00 -12.44
N ALA A 488 -13.00 23.38 -12.67
CA ALA A 488 -13.13 22.16 -13.46
C ALA A 488 -13.73 22.38 -14.87
N GLU A 489 -14.18 23.57 -15.24
CA GLU A 489 -14.90 23.80 -16.52
C GLU A 489 -14.12 23.30 -17.72
N ILE A 490 -12.83 23.66 -17.84
CA ILE A 490 -11.97 23.25 -18.96
C ILE A 490 -11.83 21.72 -18.99
N PHE A 491 -11.59 21.11 -17.83
CA PHE A 491 -11.47 19.66 -17.69
C PHE A 491 -12.76 18.94 -18.14
N ILE A 492 -13.93 19.36 -17.61
CA ILE A 492 -15.22 18.75 -17.95
C ILE A 492 -15.47 18.81 -19.45
N ARG A 493 -15.24 19.96 -20.09
CA ARG A 493 -15.37 20.12 -21.55
C ARG A 493 -14.38 19.26 -22.33
N ALA A 494 -13.15 19.15 -21.85
CA ALA A 494 -12.10 18.35 -22.49
C ALA A 494 -12.42 16.85 -22.50
N ILE A 495 -13.15 16.35 -21.50
CA ILE A 495 -13.62 14.95 -21.43
C ILE A 495 -15.00 14.74 -22.10
N ASN A 496 -15.43 15.68 -22.94
CA ASN A 496 -16.75 15.67 -23.59
C ASN A 496 -17.94 15.71 -22.61
N GLY A 497 -17.75 16.29 -21.45
CA GLY A 497 -18.80 16.50 -20.46
C GLY A 497 -19.59 17.78 -20.70
N ILE A 498 -20.70 17.91 -20.00
CA ILE A 498 -21.56 19.08 -20.01
C ILE A 498 -21.31 19.90 -18.74
N HIS A 499 -20.96 21.16 -18.90
CA HIS A 499 -20.77 22.10 -17.79
C HIS A 499 -21.95 23.08 -17.72
N ILE A 500 -22.67 23.07 -16.59
CA ILE A 500 -23.88 23.85 -16.34
C ILE A 500 -23.57 24.91 -15.28
N VAL A 501 -23.80 26.17 -15.63
CA VAL A 501 -23.68 27.28 -14.68
C VAL A 501 -25.04 27.49 -14.02
N ILE A 502 -25.09 27.37 -12.68
CA ILE A 502 -26.33 27.57 -11.91
C ILE A 502 -26.31 29.00 -11.33
N ASP A 503 -27.02 29.89 -12.03
CA ASP A 503 -27.13 31.28 -11.68
C ASP A 503 -28.61 31.58 -11.39
N PRO A 504 -29.04 31.81 -10.11
CA PRO A 504 -30.41 32.10 -9.76
C PRO A 504 -30.99 33.34 -10.46
N GLY A 505 -30.11 34.25 -10.89
CA GLY A 505 -30.48 35.44 -11.66
C GLY A 505 -30.84 35.19 -13.13
N LYS A 506 -30.54 33.97 -13.64
CA LYS A 506 -30.81 33.55 -15.03
C LYS A 506 -31.67 32.30 -15.09
N LYS A 507 -32.24 32.02 -16.28
CA LYS A 507 -32.98 30.75 -16.49
C LYS A 507 -32.06 29.55 -16.30
N CYS A 508 -32.30 28.78 -15.24
CA CYS A 508 -31.53 27.55 -14.96
C CYS A 508 -32.00 26.34 -15.81
N GLY A 509 -33.24 26.38 -16.31
CA GLY A 509 -33.82 25.29 -17.07
C GLY A 509 -34.18 24.06 -16.23
N PHE A 510 -34.44 24.24 -14.95
CA PHE A 510 -34.90 23.17 -14.07
C PHE A 510 -36.41 23.21 -13.93
N ASN A 511 -37.02 22.04 -14.04
CA ASN A 511 -38.45 21.87 -13.80
C ASN A 511 -38.76 20.51 -13.16
N PRO A 512 -38.70 20.40 -11.83
CA PRO A 512 -38.96 19.16 -11.10
C PRO A 512 -40.36 18.56 -11.34
N LEU A 513 -41.34 19.38 -11.68
CA LEU A 513 -42.75 18.96 -11.87
C LEU A 513 -42.94 18.08 -13.12
N LYS A 514 -41.95 18.05 -14.04
CA LYS A 514 -41.95 17.20 -15.22
C LYS A 514 -41.40 15.79 -14.99
N LEU A 515 -40.95 15.48 -13.77
CA LEU A 515 -40.50 14.13 -13.42
C LEU A 515 -41.63 13.09 -13.61
N PRO A 516 -41.31 11.85 -14.00
CA PRO A 516 -42.28 10.77 -14.16
C PRO A 516 -43.08 10.50 -12.87
N GLU A 517 -44.35 10.14 -13.03
CA GLU A 517 -45.22 9.82 -11.90
C GLU A 517 -44.83 8.48 -11.26
N ASN A 518 -44.25 8.51 -10.09
CA ASN A 518 -43.97 7.35 -9.24
C ASN A 518 -43.86 7.79 -7.77
N GLY A 519 -43.89 6.82 -6.85
CA GLY A 519 -43.90 7.13 -5.40
C GLY A 519 -42.63 7.86 -4.95
N VAL A 520 -41.47 7.55 -5.55
CA VAL A 520 -40.18 8.18 -5.22
C VAL A 520 -40.16 9.65 -5.59
N ASN A 521 -40.64 9.97 -6.81
CA ASN A 521 -40.72 11.34 -7.30
C ASN A 521 -41.79 12.14 -6.56
N LYS A 522 -42.95 11.54 -6.19
CA LYS A 522 -43.98 12.20 -5.41
C LYS A 522 -43.44 12.58 -4.01
N ASN A 523 -42.75 11.69 -3.34
CA ASN A 523 -42.11 11.98 -2.05
C ASN A 523 -41.09 13.12 -2.16
N PHE A 524 -40.22 13.05 -3.17
CA PHE A 524 -39.28 14.12 -3.48
C PHE A 524 -39.98 15.47 -3.72
N LEU A 525 -40.99 15.51 -4.57
CA LEU A 525 -41.73 16.73 -4.89
C LEU A 525 -42.40 17.32 -3.65
N LEU A 526 -42.91 16.47 -2.76
CA LEU A 526 -43.49 16.93 -1.49
C LEU A 526 -42.44 17.63 -0.60
N GLU A 527 -41.26 17.03 -0.48
CA GLU A 527 -40.16 17.59 0.28
C GLU A 527 -39.63 18.88 -0.37
N TRP A 528 -39.50 18.89 -1.69
CA TRP A 528 -39.06 20.03 -2.47
C TRP A 528 -40.06 21.22 -2.36
N LEU A 529 -41.35 20.99 -2.53
CA LEU A 529 -42.39 22.03 -2.35
C LEU A 529 -42.40 22.56 -0.91
N ARG A 530 -42.21 21.69 0.09
CA ARG A 530 -42.06 22.14 1.49
C ARG A 530 -40.90 23.13 1.65
N LEU A 531 -39.78 22.90 1.00
CA LEU A 531 -38.66 23.85 1.04
C LEU A 531 -39.01 25.16 0.35
N LEU A 532 -39.71 25.13 -0.79
CA LEU A 532 -40.10 26.33 -1.50
C LEU A 532 -41.01 27.23 -0.67
N VAL A 533 -41.93 26.66 0.10
CA VAL A 533 -42.88 27.44 0.94
C VAL A 533 -42.33 27.79 2.33
N SER A 534 -41.16 27.25 2.71
CA SER A 534 -40.54 27.51 4.03
C SER A 534 -39.53 28.66 4.04
N VAL A 535 -39.48 29.49 3.01
CA VAL A 535 -38.47 30.56 2.84
C VAL A 535 -38.49 31.56 4.02
N ASN A 536 -39.65 31.91 4.56
CA ASN A 536 -39.82 32.85 5.67
C ASN A 536 -39.67 32.18 7.05
N LYS A 537 -39.17 30.94 7.13
CA LYS A 537 -39.02 30.14 8.37
C LYS A 537 -40.35 29.85 9.10
N GLU A 538 -41.48 30.04 8.47
CA GLU A 538 -42.76 29.67 9.05
C GLU A 538 -42.94 28.14 9.01
N PRO A 539 -43.47 27.54 10.09
CA PRO A 539 -43.69 26.12 10.16
C PRO A 539 -44.74 25.66 9.13
N VAL A 540 -44.46 24.60 8.42
CA VAL A 540 -45.43 23.94 7.53
C VAL A 540 -46.31 23.03 8.37
N THR A 541 -47.60 23.28 8.39
CA THR A 541 -48.58 22.50 9.16
C THR A 541 -48.93 21.17 8.50
N SER A 542 -49.59 20.27 9.23
CA SER A 542 -50.06 18.99 8.67
C SER A 542 -51.13 19.22 7.57
N GLU A 543 -51.87 20.28 7.62
CA GLU A 543 -52.88 20.66 6.60
C GLU A 543 -52.19 21.18 5.34
N ASP A 544 -51.11 21.96 5.51
CA ASP A 544 -50.25 22.42 4.39
C ASP A 544 -49.66 21.22 3.67
N ILE A 545 -49.13 20.23 4.40
CA ILE A 545 -48.55 18.99 3.80
C ILE A 545 -49.61 18.25 2.97
N LYS A 546 -50.82 18.14 3.45
CA LYS A 546 -51.94 17.53 2.73
C LYS A 546 -52.28 18.32 1.45
N THR A 547 -52.31 19.64 1.53
CA THR A 547 -52.56 20.51 0.39
C THR A 547 -51.47 20.43 -0.65
N LEU A 548 -50.19 20.39 -0.25
CA LEU A 548 -49.05 20.16 -1.15
C LEU A 548 -49.15 18.80 -1.84
N GLY A 549 -49.55 17.76 -1.13
CA GLY A 549 -49.78 16.43 -1.70
C GLY A 549 -50.89 16.43 -2.78
N LEU A 550 -52.01 17.10 -2.52
CA LEU A 550 -53.09 17.28 -3.50
C LEU A 550 -52.63 18.09 -4.72
N ALA A 551 -51.80 19.11 -4.51
CA ALA A 551 -51.25 19.92 -5.59
C ALA A 551 -50.30 19.07 -6.50
N ILE A 552 -49.50 18.14 -5.93
CA ILE A 552 -48.70 17.21 -6.71
C ILE A 552 -49.58 16.26 -7.54
N ASP A 553 -50.65 15.71 -6.94
CA ASP A 553 -51.59 14.86 -7.67
C ASP A 553 -52.33 15.66 -8.76
N GLY A 554 -52.65 16.95 -8.50
CA GLY A 554 -53.18 17.87 -9.49
C GLY A 554 -52.21 18.11 -10.66
N ASN A 555 -50.93 18.32 -10.38
CA ASN A 555 -49.89 18.47 -11.39
C ASN A 555 -49.86 17.27 -12.36
N TYR A 556 -49.95 16.05 -11.88
CA TYR A 556 -49.91 14.86 -12.72
C TYR A 556 -51.18 14.68 -13.59
N LYS A 557 -52.27 15.36 -13.26
CA LYS A 557 -53.48 15.43 -14.07
C LYS A 557 -53.39 16.45 -15.22
N LEU A 558 -52.44 17.40 -15.13
CA LEU A 558 -52.18 18.36 -16.20
C LEU A 558 -51.49 17.66 -17.37
N LYS A 559 -51.63 18.22 -18.56
CA LYS A 559 -50.83 17.81 -19.72
C LYS A 559 -49.34 18.05 -19.41
N TYR A 560 -48.49 17.26 -19.97
CA TYR A 560 -47.05 17.35 -19.70
C TYR A 560 -46.46 18.75 -19.98
N GLU A 561 -46.96 19.42 -21.01
CA GLU A 561 -46.55 20.77 -21.40
C GLU A 561 -46.91 21.80 -20.30
N ASP A 562 -48.05 21.60 -19.63
CA ASP A 562 -48.62 22.52 -18.64
C ASP A 562 -48.05 22.27 -17.19
N ARG A 563 -47.21 21.30 -17.01
CA ARG A 563 -46.58 20.98 -15.72
C ARG A 563 -45.44 21.96 -15.40
N VAL A 564 -45.83 23.16 -14.96
CA VAL A 564 -44.94 24.27 -14.59
C VAL A 564 -45.36 24.86 -13.27
N LEU A 565 -44.45 25.51 -12.55
CA LEU A 565 -44.69 25.95 -11.18
C LEU A 565 -45.83 26.96 -11.09
N ARG A 566 -45.97 27.88 -12.03
CA ARG A 566 -47.07 28.82 -12.12
C ARG A 566 -48.46 28.17 -12.23
N ASN A 567 -48.56 26.98 -12.82
CA ASN A 567 -49.79 26.25 -13.04
C ASN A 567 -50.19 25.35 -11.83
N ILE A 568 -49.29 25.14 -10.86
CA ILE A 568 -49.60 24.41 -9.63
C ILE A 568 -50.23 25.31 -8.57
N VAL A 569 -50.02 26.62 -8.65
CA VAL A 569 -50.52 27.62 -7.65
C VAL A 569 -52.01 27.53 -7.38
N PRO A 570 -52.89 27.35 -8.39
CA PRO A 570 -54.35 27.22 -8.14
C PRO A 570 -54.70 26.04 -7.22
N PHE A 571 -53.89 25.00 -7.13
CA PHE A 571 -54.12 23.85 -6.24
C PHE A 571 -53.67 24.14 -4.79
N LEU A 572 -52.98 25.27 -4.53
CA LEU A 572 -52.50 25.68 -3.21
C LEU A 572 -53.47 26.59 -2.46
N GLY A 573 -54.65 26.88 -3.06
CA GLY A 573 -55.68 27.70 -2.49
C GLY A 573 -55.61 29.18 -2.90
N MET A 574 -56.49 30.03 -2.30
CA MET A 574 -56.48 31.45 -2.59
C MET A 574 -55.29 32.16 -1.97
N ALA A 575 -54.77 33.14 -2.67
CA ALA A 575 -53.68 34.00 -2.18
C ALA A 575 -54.23 34.92 -1.06
N SER A 576 -53.87 34.62 0.18
CA SER A 576 -54.08 35.46 1.36
C SER A 576 -52.73 35.63 2.06
N GLU A 577 -52.66 36.59 3.00
CA GLU A 577 -51.46 36.76 3.81
C GLU A 577 -51.12 35.41 4.47
N ASP A 578 -49.88 34.97 4.36
CA ASP A 578 -49.35 33.68 4.86
C ASP A 578 -49.91 32.39 4.23
N SER A 579 -50.71 32.45 3.17
CA SER A 579 -51.16 31.25 2.45
C SER A 579 -50.00 30.58 1.69
N LEU A 580 -50.10 29.25 1.40
CA LEU A 580 -49.15 28.53 0.56
C LEU A 580 -48.96 29.19 -0.81
N ALA A 581 -50.04 29.71 -1.40
CA ALA A 581 -49.99 30.44 -2.67
C ALA A 581 -49.16 31.75 -2.57
N SER A 582 -49.22 32.43 -1.45
CA SER A 582 -48.42 33.65 -1.19
C SER A 582 -46.94 33.28 -0.97
N ARG A 583 -46.67 32.25 -0.18
CA ARG A 583 -45.28 31.80 0.14
C ARG A 583 -44.50 31.30 -1.09
N ILE A 584 -45.16 30.67 -2.06
CA ILE A 584 -44.54 30.17 -3.26
C ILE A 584 -44.35 31.26 -4.35
N SER A 585 -44.96 32.44 -4.18
CA SER A 585 -45.02 33.50 -5.20
C SER A 585 -43.65 33.98 -5.70
N ILE A 586 -42.61 33.93 -4.87
CA ILE A 586 -41.27 34.32 -5.24
C ILE A 586 -40.63 33.38 -6.30
N TRP A 587 -41.21 32.18 -6.48
CA TRP A 587 -40.68 31.14 -7.34
C TRP A 587 -41.35 31.07 -8.73
N HIS A 588 -42.38 31.85 -9.02
CA HIS A 588 -43.09 31.82 -10.29
C HIS A 588 -43.54 33.20 -10.77
N SER A 589 -43.99 33.28 -12.02
CA SER A 589 -44.66 34.44 -12.61
C SER A 589 -43.97 35.81 -12.38
N GLY A 590 -42.63 35.83 -12.51
CA GLY A 590 -41.83 37.06 -12.36
C GLY A 590 -41.35 37.33 -10.92
N GLY A 591 -41.60 36.42 -9.98
CA GLY A 591 -41.00 36.48 -8.65
C GLY A 591 -39.48 36.45 -8.72
N SER A 592 -38.82 36.88 -7.62
CA SER A 592 -37.36 37.08 -7.58
C SER A 592 -36.55 35.84 -7.95
N HIS A 593 -37.07 34.63 -7.67
CA HIS A 593 -36.42 33.34 -7.94
C HIS A 593 -37.15 32.50 -8.99
N ALA A 594 -38.08 33.08 -9.74
CA ALA A 594 -38.91 32.37 -10.74
C ALA A 594 -38.03 31.68 -11.81
N LYS A 595 -36.90 32.29 -12.18
CA LYS A 595 -35.98 31.78 -13.21
C LYS A 595 -35.32 30.44 -12.86
N VAL A 596 -35.34 30.07 -11.60
CA VAL A 596 -34.72 28.81 -11.15
C VAL A 596 -35.57 27.61 -11.56
N PHE A 597 -36.89 27.62 -11.26
CA PHE A 597 -37.74 26.44 -11.40
C PHE A 597 -39.00 26.64 -12.27
N ASP A 598 -39.44 27.88 -12.55
CA ASP A 598 -40.62 28.13 -13.39
C ASP A 598 -40.23 28.14 -14.88
N ASN A 599 -39.73 26.99 -15.34
CA ASN A 599 -39.27 26.79 -16.70
C ASN A 599 -40.23 25.87 -17.46
N ASP A 600 -40.43 26.14 -18.76
CA ASP A 600 -41.32 25.36 -19.61
C ASP A 600 -40.82 23.95 -19.89
N GLU A 601 -39.48 23.74 -19.80
CA GLU A 601 -38.83 22.46 -19.97
C GLU A 601 -37.85 22.15 -18.86
N ASP A 602 -37.64 20.86 -18.59
CA ASP A 602 -36.57 20.40 -17.73
C ASP A 602 -35.36 20.03 -18.61
N LEU A 603 -34.36 20.90 -18.64
CA LEU A 603 -33.17 20.73 -19.49
C LEU A 603 -32.13 19.80 -18.88
N LEU A 604 -32.29 19.38 -17.62
CA LEU A 604 -31.36 18.49 -16.94
C LEU A 604 -31.58 17.04 -17.40
N ASP A 605 -30.77 16.61 -18.35
CA ASP A 605 -30.86 15.27 -18.95
C ASP A 605 -29.51 14.56 -18.86
N PHE A 606 -29.41 13.59 -17.95
CA PHE A 606 -28.21 12.79 -17.72
C PHE A 606 -27.95 11.67 -18.76
N SER A 607 -28.83 11.54 -19.76
CA SER A 607 -28.59 10.64 -20.89
C SER A 607 -27.67 11.25 -21.95
N LYS A 608 -27.50 12.57 -21.97
CA LYS A 608 -26.74 13.31 -22.99
C LYS A 608 -25.23 13.19 -22.85
N ALA A 609 -24.72 12.92 -21.67
CA ALA A 609 -23.29 12.74 -21.39
C ALA A 609 -23.07 11.86 -20.16
N SER A 610 -21.86 11.31 -20.02
CA SER A 610 -21.46 10.59 -18.81
C SER A 610 -20.90 11.52 -17.74
N ASN A 611 -20.43 12.71 -18.11
CA ASN A 611 -19.74 13.64 -17.23
C ASN A 611 -20.48 14.98 -17.17
N PHE A 612 -20.79 15.42 -15.97
CA PHE A 612 -21.48 16.70 -15.72
C PHE A 612 -20.70 17.52 -14.72
N GLY A 613 -20.54 18.81 -14.99
CA GLY A 613 -20.05 19.82 -14.06
C GLY A 613 -21.16 20.82 -13.73
N PHE A 614 -21.28 21.18 -12.47
CA PHE A 614 -22.22 22.17 -11.96
C PHE A 614 -21.44 23.31 -11.32
N GLU A 615 -21.43 24.49 -11.94
CA GLU A 615 -20.83 25.67 -11.36
C GLU A 615 -21.78 26.24 -10.29
N MET A 616 -21.29 26.26 -9.06
CA MET A 616 -22.09 26.56 -7.87
C MET A 616 -21.80 27.96 -7.29
N GLY A 617 -20.86 28.72 -7.82
CA GLY A 617 -20.37 29.96 -7.21
C GLY A 617 -21.47 30.96 -6.87
N GLU A 618 -22.36 31.26 -7.83
CA GLU A 618 -23.48 32.17 -7.63
C GLU A 618 -24.57 31.53 -6.73
N LEU A 619 -24.81 30.23 -6.87
CA LEU A 619 -25.78 29.52 -6.07
C LEU A 619 -25.41 29.48 -4.58
N LEU A 620 -24.13 29.32 -4.26
CA LEU A 620 -23.65 29.31 -2.86
C LEU A 620 -23.82 30.64 -2.16
N GLN A 621 -23.97 31.74 -2.90
CA GLN A 621 -24.26 33.07 -2.35
C GLN A 621 -25.77 33.31 -2.13
N ASP A 622 -26.65 32.52 -2.76
CA ASP A 622 -28.11 32.62 -2.62
C ASP A 622 -28.66 31.55 -1.66
N ALA A 623 -28.72 31.89 -0.40
CA ALA A 623 -29.20 30.98 0.65
C ALA A 623 -30.66 30.48 0.42
N ILE A 624 -31.46 31.19 -0.38
CA ILE A 624 -32.86 30.84 -0.65
C ILE A 624 -32.90 29.70 -1.71
N SER A 625 -32.19 29.84 -2.82
CA SER A 625 -32.22 28.86 -3.91
C SER A 625 -31.33 27.65 -3.65
N LEU A 626 -30.31 27.75 -2.78
CA LEU A 626 -29.33 26.72 -2.54
C LEU A 626 -29.96 25.36 -2.20
N ASN A 627 -30.82 25.34 -1.17
CA ASN A 627 -31.43 24.11 -0.68
C ASN A 627 -32.36 23.42 -1.69
N PRO A 628 -33.31 24.11 -2.31
CA PRO A 628 -34.18 23.50 -3.31
C PRO A 628 -33.45 23.00 -4.54
N VAL A 629 -32.42 23.72 -5.00
CA VAL A 629 -31.59 23.30 -6.16
C VAL A 629 -30.79 22.08 -5.83
N LEU A 630 -30.10 22.07 -4.71
CA LEU A 630 -29.31 20.90 -4.30
C LEU A 630 -30.18 19.66 -4.13
N LEU A 631 -31.35 19.82 -3.47
CA LEU A 631 -32.30 18.72 -3.30
C LEU A 631 -32.72 18.13 -4.64
N TYR A 632 -32.96 18.97 -5.63
CA TYR A 632 -33.30 18.54 -6.97
C TYR A 632 -32.15 17.84 -7.68
N LEU A 633 -30.94 18.41 -7.67
CA LEU A 633 -29.76 17.81 -8.31
C LEU A 633 -29.43 16.45 -7.70
N PHE A 634 -29.40 16.35 -6.38
CA PHE A 634 -29.10 15.10 -5.70
C PHE A 634 -30.15 14.02 -5.95
N HIS A 635 -31.43 14.39 -5.98
CA HIS A 635 -32.50 13.46 -6.36
C HIS A 635 -32.31 12.94 -7.79
N ARG A 636 -32.04 13.84 -8.74
CA ARG A 636 -31.78 13.46 -10.16
C ARG A 636 -30.58 12.56 -10.30
N ILE A 637 -29.48 12.83 -9.57
CA ILE A 637 -28.30 11.97 -9.55
C ILE A 637 -28.67 10.61 -8.98
N GLN A 638 -29.31 10.57 -7.80
CA GLN A 638 -29.65 9.32 -7.12
C GLN A 638 -30.50 8.38 -7.98
N ILE A 639 -31.53 8.90 -8.66
CA ILE A 639 -32.38 8.08 -9.53
C ILE A 639 -31.66 7.66 -10.83
N SER A 640 -30.55 8.32 -11.18
CA SER A 640 -29.76 7.97 -12.36
C SER A 640 -28.70 6.90 -12.08
N LEU A 641 -28.45 6.54 -10.81
CA LEU A 641 -27.46 5.51 -10.43
C LEU A 641 -28.00 4.11 -10.75
N ASP A 642 -27.32 3.42 -11.63
CA ASP A 642 -27.68 2.10 -12.15
C ASP A 642 -26.69 0.99 -11.77
N GLY A 643 -25.73 1.29 -10.88
CA GLY A 643 -24.66 0.38 -10.47
C GLY A 643 -23.41 0.47 -11.33
N SER A 644 -23.39 1.30 -12.39
CA SER A 644 -22.18 1.61 -13.13
C SER A 644 -21.21 2.44 -12.25
N PRO A 645 -19.89 2.31 -12.45
CA PRO A 645 -18.92 3.13 -11.73
C PRO A 645 -19.24 4.61 -11.77
N THR A 646 -19.43 5.26 -10.63
CA THR A 646 -19.83 6.66 -10.58
C THR A 646 -19.02 7.44 -9.52
N MET A 647 -18.51 8.60 -9.90
CA MET A 647 -17.82 9.56 -9.04
C MET A 647 -18.68 10.79 -8.82
N LEU A 648 -18.80 11.24 -7.57
CA LEU A 648 -19.29 12.56 -7.23
C LEU A 648 -18.12 13.37 -6.67
N VAL A 649 -17.89 14.55 -7.20
CA VAL A 649 -16.81 15.44 -6.78
C VAL A 649 -17.43 16.71 -6.22
N LEU A 650 -17.14 17.02 -4.96
CA LEU A 650 -17.63 18.20 -4.27
C LEU A 650 -16.45 19.11 -3.96
N ASP A 651 -16.25 20.15 -4.77
CA ASP A 651 -15.28 21.21 -4.43
C ASP A 651 -15.89 22.16 -3.42
N GLU A 652 -15.12 22.56 -2.41
CA GLU A 652 -15.60 23.30 -1.24
C GLU A 652 -16.78 22.61 -0.53
N ALA A 653 -16.63 21.31 -0.31
CA ALA A 653 -17.68 20.42 0.21
C ALA A 653 -18.33 20.92 1.51
N TRP A 654 -17.61 21.70 2.34
CA TRP A 654 -18.10 22.16 3.65
C TRP A 654 -19.26 23.13 3.54
N ALA A 655 -19.30 23.98 2.52
CA ALA A 655 -20.45 24.83 2.26
C ALA A 655 -21.76 24.04 2.09
N LEU A 656 -21.67 22.79 1.68
CA LEU A 656 -22.78 21.87 1.52
C LEU A 656 -23.03 21.03 2.77
N ILE A 657 -21.99 20.63 3.47
CA ILE A 657 -22.02 19.72 4.62
C ILE A 657 -22.54 20.43 5.88
N ASP A 658 -22.18 21.69 6.09
CA ASP A 658 -22.64 22.50 7.22
C ASP A 658 -24.08 22.95 7.07
N ASN A 659 -24.68 22.70 5.93
CA ASN A 659 -26.07 23.00 5.70
C ASN A 659 -26.96 22.05 6.54
N PRO A 660 -27.83 22.57 7.43
CA PRO A 660 -28.63 21.76 8.35
C PRO A 660 -29.62 20.81 7.66
N ILE A 661 -29.95 21.07 6.39
CA ILE A 661 -30.84 20.22 5.58
C ILE A 661 -30.05 19.15 4.87
N PHE A 662 -28.84 19.49 4.36
CA PHE A 662 -28.03 18.62 3.56
C PHE A 662 -27.11 17.72 4.36
N GLY A 663 -26.59 18.20 5.46
CA GLY A 663 -25.67 17.43 6.28
C GLY A 663 -26.17 16.03 6.63
N PRO A 664 -27.37 15.88 7.23
CA PRO A 664 -27.92 14.56 7.52
C PRO A 664 -28.13 13.69 6.28
N LYS A 665 -28.54 14.29 5.14
CA LYS A 665 -28.76 13.57 3.88
C LYS A 665 -27.46 13.04 3.29
N ILE A 666 -26.39 13.82 3.32
CA ILE A 666 -25.07 13.36 2.85
C ILE A 666 -24.62 12.13 3.65
N LYS A 667 -24.80 12.14 4.96
CA LYS A 667 -24.45 11.00 5.83
C LYS A 667 -25.17 9.71 5.42
N ASP A 668 -26.45 9.76 5.15
CA ASP A 668 -27.22 8.60 4.72
C ASP A 668 -26.86 8.22 3.27
N TRP A 669 -26.60 9.20 2.44
CA TRP A 669 -26.26 9.02 1.04
C TRP A 669 -24.93 8.30 0.85
N LEU A 670 -23.91 8.59 1.66
CA LEU A 670 -22.63 7.88 1.63
C LEU A 670 -22.79 6.35 1.78
N LYS A 671 -23.72 5.93 2.65
CA LYS A 671 -24.01 4.49 2.82
C LYS A 671 -24.71 3.87 1.60
N VAL A 672 -25.59 4.65 0.95
CA VAL A 672 -26.35 4.21 -0.23
C VAL A 672 -25.46 4.17 -1.46
N LEU A 673 -24.61 5.17 -1.67
CA LEU A 673 -23.72 5.29 -2.82
C LEU A 673 -22.77 4.08 -2.93
N ARG A 674 -22.21 3.62 -1.81
CA ARG A 674 -21.37 2.43 -1.77
C ARG A 674 -22.07 1.19 -2.38
N LYS A 675 -23.35 0.99 -2.08
CA LYS A 675 -24.15 -0.12 -2.62
C LYS A 675 -24.46 0.03 -4.11
N LEU A 676 -24.40 1.25 -4.63
CA LEU A 676 -24.67 1.60 -6.03
C LEU A 676 -23.36 1.80 -6.83
N ASN A 677 -22.23 1.27 -6.33
CA ASN A 677 -20.92 1.39 -6.98
C ASN A 677 -20.50 2.84 -7.25
N ALA A 678 -20.87 3.73 -6.33
CA ALA A 678 -20.58 5.16 -6.40
C ALA A 678 -19.80 5.62 -5.17
N PHE A 679 -18.96 6.64 -5.31
CA PHE A 679 -18.25 7.26 -4.20
C PHE A 679 -18.16 8.77 -4.35
N VAL A 680 -17.77 9.44 -3.26
CA VAL A 680 -17.64 10.90 -3.22
C VAL A 680 -16.19 11.29 -2.96
N ILE A 681 -15.72 12.31 -3.69
CA ILE A 681 -14.50 13.05 -3.40
C ILE A 681 -14.90 14.38 -2.74
N PHE A 682 -14.50 14.56 -1.50
CA PHE A 682 -14.68 15.80 -0.74
C PHE A 682 -13.41 16.62 -0.82
N ALA A 683 -13.47 17.80 -1.39
CA ALA A 683 -12.34 18.71 -1.43
C ALA A 683 -12.60 19.95 -0.57
N THR A 684 -11.59 20.38 0.20
CA THR A 684 -11.68 21.58 1.05
C THR A 684 -10.35 22.31 1.19
N GLN A 685 -10.45 23.60 1.47
CA GLN A 685 -9.32 24.45 1.81
C GLN A 685 -9.15 24.64 3.32
N SER A 686 -10.24 24.48 4.10
CA SER A 686 -10.27 24.75 5.53
C SER A 686 -10.55 23.47 6.33
N VAL A 687 -9.61 23.14 7.21
CA VAL A 687 -9.77 22.07 8.20
C VAL A 687 -10.62 22.56 9.37
N GLU A 688 -10.58 23.85 9.69
CA GLU A 688 -11.35 24.41 10.79
C GLU A 688 -12.86 24.28 10.53
N ASP A 689 -13.29 24.49 9.28
CA ASP A 689 -14.66 24.25 8.86
C ASP A 689 -15.00 22.76 8.92
N ALA A 690 -14.03 21.91 8.50
CA ALA A 690 -14.14 20.47 8.60
C ALA A 690 -14.36 19.98 10.03
N SER A 691 -13.59 20.48 10.99
CA SER A 691 -13.58 20.00 12.37
C SER A 691 -14.80 20.47 13.18
N LYS A 692 -15.40 21.59 12.80
CA LYS A 692 -16.58 22.16 13.48
C LYS A 692 -17.90 21.61 13.00
N SER A 693 -17.91 20.93 11.86
CA SER A 693 -19.12 20.36 11.29
C SER A 693 -19.67 19.21 12.12
N ALA A 694 -20.98 19.18 12.32
CA ALA A 694 -21.69 18.10 13.01
C ALA A 694 -21.52 16.71 12.35
N ILE A 695 -20.94 16.65 11.16
CA ILE A 695 -20.75 15.44 10.36
C ILE A 695 -19.27 15.07 10.21
N SER A 696 -18.35 15.89 10.72
CA SER A 696 -16.90 15.70 10.56
C SER A 696 -16.46 14.28 10.93
N ASP A 697 -16.85 13.79 12.10
CA ASP A 697 -16.53 12.44 12.57
C ASP A 697 -17.02 11.34 11.62
N THR A 698 -18.22 11.54 11.06
CA THR A 698 -18.78 10.55 10.12
C THR A 698 -18.04 10.54 8.79
N LEU A 699 -17.66 11.72 8.28
CA LEU A 699 -16.90 11.82 7.04
C LEU A 699 -15.51 11.21 7.19
N ILE A 700 -14.80 11.54 8.26
CA ILE A 700 -13.47 10.97 8.56
C ILE A 700 -13.54 9.45 8.65
N GLN A 701 -14.54 8.91 9.36
CA GLN A 701 -14.72 7.46 9.52
C GLN A 701 -15.15 6.73 8.24
N GLN A 702 -15.84 7.42 7.32
CA GLN A 702 -16.34 6.82 6.07
C GLN A 702 -15.43 7.05 4.86
N THR A 703 -14.42 7.93 4.96
CA THR A 703 -13.43 8.11 3.90
C THR A 703 -12.32 7.08 4.00
N ALA A 704 -12.15 6.30 2.94
CA ALA A 704 -11.09 5.28 2.86
C ALA A 704 -9.73 5.88 2.53
N THR A 705 -9.73 7.04 1.85
CA THR A 705 -8.51 7.71 1.40
C THR A 705 -8.56 9.18 1.82
N GLN A 706 -7.50 9.64 2.46
CA GLN A 706 -7.32 11.04 2.84
C GLN A 706 -6.03 11.55 2.18
N ILE A 707 -6.12 12.67 1.46
CA ILE A 707 -5.00 13.29 0.74
C ILE A 707 -4.79 14.69 1.30
N PHE A 708 -3.64 14.92 1.89
CA PHE A 708 -3.24 16.22 2.42
C PHE A 708 -2.22 16.85 1.50
N LEU A 709 -2.46 18.09 1.09
CA LEU A 709 -1.48 18.91 0.39
C LEU A 709 -0.70 19.74 1.41
N PRO A 710 0.59 20.03 1.16
CA PRO A 710 1.42 20.77 2.10
C PRO A 710 0.81 22.08 2.55
N ASN A 711 0.76 22.31 3.86
CA ASN A 711 0.24 23.54 4.46
C ASN A 711 1.15 24.02 5.60
N LEU A 712 2.04 24.96 5.29
CA LEU A 712 2.97 25.55 6.25
C LEU A 712 2.29 26.35 7.38
N LYS A 713 0.98 26.59 7.29
CA LYS A 713 0.16 27.26 8.29
C LYS A 713 -0.76 26.31 9.05
N ALA A 714 -0.54 24.99 8.90
CA ALA A 714 -1.35 24.00 9.60
C ALA A 714 -1.23 24.19 11.12
N THR A 715 -2.36 24.08 11.80
CA THR A 715 -2.48 24.19 13.26
C THR A 715 -2.71 22.81 13.88
N GLU A 716 -2.55 22.67 15.21
CA GLU A 716 -2.85 21.42 15.94
C GLU A 716 -4.27 20.88 15.70
N VAL A 717 -5.18 21.73 15.18
CA VAL A 717 -6.52 21.30 14.77
C VAL A 717 -6.47 20.26 13.65
N TYR A 718 -5.49 20.33 12.74
CA TYR A 718 -5.28 19.30 11.70
C TYR A 718 -5.01 17.94 12.33
N LYS A 719 -4.10 17.90 13.31
CA LYS A 719 -3.71 16.66 13.98
C LYS A 719 -4.91 16.03 14.71
N SER A 720 -5.62 16.81 15.49
CA SER A 720 -6.75 16.33 16.29
C SER A 720 -7.95 15.94 15.43
N ALA A 721 -8.30 16.75 14.40
CA ALA A 721 -9.45 16.51 13.55
C ALA A 721 -9.32 15.24 12.69
N PHE A 722 -8.12 14.94 12.17
CA PHE A 722 -7.90 13.82 11.27
C PHE A 722 -7.11 12.67 11.91
N MET A 723 -6.88 12.72 13.22
CA MET A 723 -6.10 11.73 13.98
C MET A 723 -4.71 11.47 13.35
N LEU A 724 -4.06 12.54 12.90
CA LEU A 724 -2.74 12.45 12.29
C LEU A 724 -1.67 12.15 13.33
N SER A 725 -0.67 11.37 12.95
CA SER A 725 0.55 11.22 13.73
C SER A 725 1.32 12.55 13.82
N GLN A 726 2.28 12.65 14.72
CA GLN A 726 3.14 13.84 14.80
C GLN A 726 3.95 14.02 13.51
N ARG A 727 4.39 12.92 12.91
CA ARG A 727 5.16 12.93 11.65
C ARG A 727 4.31 13.29 10.43
N GLU A 728 3.04 12.90 10.39
CA GLU A 728 2.11 13.32 9.34
C GLU A 728 1.77 14.79 9.42
N PHE A 729 1.81 15.37 10.63
CA PHE A 729 1.53 16.78 10.86
C PHE A 729 2.71 17.69 10.50
N ILE A 730 3.97 17.28 10.73
CA ILE A 730 5.18 18.02 10.38
C ILE A 730 5.44 18.02 8.89
#